data_cbca71d8e769ffe80c1d6aff5599c4d4
#
_entry.id   cbca71d8e769ffe80c1d6aff5599c4d4
#
_cell.length_a   1.000
_cell.length_b   1.000
_cell.length_c   1.000
_cell.angle_alpha   90.00
_cell.angle_beta   90.00
_cell.angle_gamma   90.00
#
_symmetry.space_group_name_H-M   'P 1'
#
loop_
_entity.id
_entity.type
_entity.pdbx_description
1 polymer ?
#
loop_
_entity_poly.entity_id
_entity_poly.type
_entity_poly.pdbx_seq_one_letter_code
_entity_poly.pdbx_strand_id
1 'polypeptide(L)'
;PGSAATISVRGIGSISASRSPLIIVDGVPYEGSLNSINNADIESMTVLKDAAANSLYGARGANGVVMITTKKGTNGKTAVSLDAKWGANSRGVKAYKTIRNAGEYYEMFWEALKNANMNIGGMSSAEAAINASQNLVPTLGGYNAYNVDNALLIDPVSGYLNPNAQLLYNEDWQEDPFKNGLRQEYNLSIKGGTEKTSFYASLNFLDDNSYLRNSNFKRYTGRLKLDHQVNDWLKTGFNMAYAQTNTNSPNVGGSNYSSLFYFGQNIAPIYPIYRYDRTGQPILDATGAPAYDYGVTEGHERPYGANANPYAQLMNDIREYTYDIVSAKAYAEVKFLKDFKFTLNLSADNFGYTGVDFQTPIGGDALNVNGRSYRTTQRYFALNTNQLLTYEKTIGDHRFDVLLGHEVKADKKTYLQAMKEQFLIPDNPELSNGAALKDATSYTSEYRLEGFFSRIQYDYKDRYYLTGSYRRDASSRFHPDNRWGNFWSVGASWRISEESFLRDVKAINTLKLKASYGTQGNDALGNDTPYLDQYTVVPQDGAIGITYDWRGNKDLTWEKSNNFNAGIEFGFWDIVSGNVEYFIKETKDLLYYKSMPPSAGLPNIIAVNDMSMKNSGIEAEVEVKIINTNNIKWNVSANITKYKNEVTKLREHIRAMGE
;
A
#
# COMPACT_ATOMS: atom_id res chain seq x y z
N PRO A 1 -11.33 -1.62 2.57
CA PRO A 1 -11.38 -0.50 1.63
C PRO A 1 -10.27 0.51 1.92
N GLY A 2 -9.86 1.31 0.91
CA GLY A 2 -8.89 2.38 1.12
C GLY A 2 -7.42 1.96 1.25
N SER A 3 -7.06 0.70 1.19
CA SER A 3 -5.66 0.28 1.14
C SER A 3 -5.03 0.67 -0.18
N ALA A 4 -3.87 1.32 -0.13
CA ALA A 4 -3.11 1.64 -1.34
C ALA A 4 -2.58 0.36 -2.00
N ALA A 5 -2.66 0.29 -3.33
CA ALA A 5 -2.05 -0.79 -4.07
C ALA A 5 -0.52 -0.68 -3.98
N THR A 6 0.15 -1.79 -3.69
CA THR A 6 1.60 -1.88 -3.77
C THR A 6 1.99 -2.18 -5.22
N ILE A 7 2.72 -1.24 -5.84
CA ILE A 7 3.23 -1.41 -7.20
C ILE A 7 4.69 -1.82 -7.12
N SER A 8 5.06 -2.88 -7.81
CA SER A 8 6.44 -3.32 -7.98
C SER A 8 6.76 -3.46 -9.45
N VAL A 9 7.90 -2.91 -9.88
CA VAL A 9 8.36 -2.96 -11.27
C VAL A 9 9.59 -3.85 -11.36
N ARG A 10 9.47 -4.98 -12.08
CA ARG A 10 10.57 -5.94 -12.34
C ARG A 10 11.22 -6.51 -11.07
N GLY A 11 10.38 -6.76 -10.03
CA GLY A 11 10.79 -7.42 -8.80
C GLY A 11 11.35 -6.50 -7.73
N ILE A 12 11.85 -7.11 -6.66
CA ILE A 12 12.39 -6.40 -5.49
C ILE A 12 13.77 -5.84 -5.85
N GLY A 13 13.95 -4.52 -5.72
CA GLY A 13 15.19 -3.82 -6.07
C GLY A 13 16.10 -3.51 -4.89
N SER A 14 15.59 -3.52 -3.64
CA SER A 14 16.37 -3.22 -2.43
C SER A 14 15.87 -4.03 -1.24
N ILE A 15 16.69 -4.18 -0.21
CA ILE A 15 16.36 -4.89 1.04
C ILE A 15 15.77 -3.92 2.06
N SER A 16 16.43 -2.83 2.35
CA SER A 16 16.05 -1.86 3.38
C SER A 16 15.61 -0.50 2.84
N ALA A 17 16.10 -0.10 1.65
CA ALA A 17 15.67 1.14 1.00
C ALA A 17 14.30 1.00 0.33
N SER A 18 13.69 2.12 -0.08
CA SER A 18 12.39 2.14 -0.75
C SER A 18 12.37 1.25 -1.99
N ARG A 19 11.27 0.54 -2.18
CA ARG A 19 10.99 -0.33 -3.33
C ARG A 19 9.89 0.23 -4.22
N SER A 20 9.27 1.32 -3.82
CA SER A 20 8.16 1.93 -4.53
C SER A 20 8.64 2.65 -5.79
N PRO A 21 7.92 2.52 -6.92
CA PRO A 21 8.20 3.32 -8.10
C PRO A 21 7.92 4.80 -7.83
N LEU A 22 8.57 5.67 -8.57
CA LEU A 22 8.27 7.09 -8.57
C LEU A 22 6.93 7.33 -9.28
N ILE A 23 6.03 8.02 -8.63
CA ILE A 23 4.77 8.43 -9.22
C ILE A 23 4.92 9.84 -9.80
N ILE A 24 4.59 10.01 -11.07
CA ILE A 24 4.60 11.29 -11.79
C ILE A 24 3.17 11.62 -12.20
N VAL A 25 2.65 12.76 -11.79
CA VAL A 25 1.34 13.24 -12.22
C VAL A 25 1.51 14.51 -13.04
N ASP A 26 1.06 14.46 -14.29
CA ASP A 26 1.19 15.56 -15.25
C ASP A 26 2.62 16.13 -15.36
N GLY A 27 3.62 15.23 -15.34
CA GLY A 27 5.05 15.53 -15.54
C GLY A 27 5.80 16.04 -14.32
N VAL A 28 5.21 16.01 -13.12
CA VAL A 28 5.92 16.31 -11.85
C VAL A 28 5.76 15.16 -10.85
N PRO A 29 6.75 14.94 -9.96
CA PRO A 29 6.64 13.95 -8.89
C PRO A 29 5.43 14.23 -8.00
N TYR A 30 4.75 13.15 -7.60
CA TYR A 30 3.61 13.17 -6.71
C TYR A 30 3.91 12.32 -5.48
N GLU A 31 3.80 12.93 -4.31
CA GLU A 31 4.18 12.31 -3.04
C GLU A 31 2.97 11.70 -2.29
N GLY A 32 1.76 11.89 -2.82
CA GLY A 32 0.52 11.37 -2.21
C GLY A 32 0.25 9.91 -2.53
N SER A 33 -0.74 9.36 -1.82
CA SER A 33 -1.25 8.02 -2.11
C SER A 33 -2.01 7.98 -3.44
N LEU A 34 -1.87 6.91 -4.20
CA LEU A 34 -2.67 6.68 -5.42
C LEU A 34 -4.18 6.65 -5.15
N ASN A 35 -4.58 6.27 -3.94
CA ASN A 35 -6.00 6.25 -3.54
C ASN A 35 -6.63 7.65 -3.46
N SER A 36 -5.82 8.71 -3.36
CA SER A 36 -6.30 10.08 -3.38
C SER A 36 -6.57 10.61 -4.80
N ILE A 37 -6.11 9.90 -5.83
CA ILE A 37 -6.35 10.25 -7.23
C ILE A 37 -7.65 9.61 -7.68
N ASN A 38 -8.57 10.42 -8.20
CA ASN A 38 -9.78 9.91 -8.82
C ASN A 38 -9.45 9.23 -10.16
N ASN A 39 -9.75 7.95 -10.30
CA ASN A 39 -9.52 7.18 -11.53
C ASN A 39 -10.26 7.78 -12.75
N ALA A 40 -11.41 8.42 -12.52
CA ALA A 40 -12.18 9.07 -13.58
C ALA A 40 -11.46 10.29 -14.17
N ASP A 41 -10.49 10.90 -13.45
CA ASP A 41 -9.67 12.00 -13.94
C ASP A 41 -8.45 11.54 -14.73
N ILE A 42 -8.12 10.26 -14.71
CA ILE A 42 -6.96 9.73 -15.42
C ILE A 42 -7.31 9.56 -16.91
N GLU A 43 -6.46 10.11 -17.77
CA GLU A 43 -6.51 9.89 -19.22
C GLU A 43 -5.66 8.70 -19.63
N SER A 44 -4.43 8.59 -19.08
CA SER A 44 -3.53 7.47 -19.33
C SER A 44 -2.60 7.21 -18.16
N MET A 45 -2.18 5.96 -18.02
CA MET A 45 -1.13 5.53 -17.11
C MET A 45 -0.08 4.77 -17.91
N THR A 46 1.17 5.18 -17.78
CA THR A 46 2.32 4.56 -18.47
C THR A 46 3.37 4.17 -17.44
N VAL A 47 3.84 2.94 -17.50
CA VAL A 47 4.91 2.47 -16.63
C VAL A 47 6.22 2.45 -17.41
N LEU A 48 7.16 3.31 -17.03
CA LEU A 48 8.50 3.34 -17.58
C LEU A 48 9.35 2.30 -16.84
N LYS A 49 9.81 1.30 -17.55
CA LYS A 49 10.49 0.13 -16.96
C LYS A 49 11.99 0.08 -17.31
N ASP A 50 12.39 0.70 -18.43
CA ASP A 50 13.77 0.62 -18.92
C ASP A 50 14.62 1.83 -18.52
N ALA A 51 15.95 1.65 -18.59
CA ALA A 51 16.91 2.66 -18.16
C ALA A 51 16.85 3.94 -19.00
N ALA A 52 16.62 3.83 -20.31
CA ALA A 52 16.58 4.98 -21.20
C ALA A 52 15.37 5.87 -20.93
N ALA A 53 14.21 5.26 -20.64
CA ALA A 53 12.99 5.99 -20.28
C ALA A 53 13.07 6.60 -18.87
N ASN A 54 13.65 5.88 -17.89
CA ASN A 54 13.72 6.30 -16.49
C ASN A 54 14.84 7.31 -16.19
N SER A 55 15.82 7.43 -17.05
CA SER A 55 17.04 8.20 -16.79
C SER A 55 16.81 9.68 -16.48
N LEU A 56 15.77 10.29 -17.03
CA LEU A 56 15.40 11.67 -16.74
C LEU A 56 14.95 11.86 -15.29
N TYR A 57 14.49 10.80 -14.63
CA TYR A 57 14.05 10.81 -13.24
C TYR A 57 15.15 10.40 -12.24
N GLY A 58 16.33 10.02 -12.76
CA GLY A 58 17.59 9.84 -12.04
C GLY A 58 17.50 8.96 -10.82
N ALA A 59 17.94 9.52 -9.71
CA ALA A 59 18.00 8.88 -8.41
C ALA A 59 16.67 8.32 -7.88
N ARG A 60 15.56 8.80 -8.36
CA ARG A 60 14.23 8.32 -7.95
C ARG A 60 13.61 7.30 -8.90
N GLY A 61 14.23 7.08 -10.07
CA GLY A 61 13.75 6.17 -11.10
C GLY A 61 14.19 4.71 -10.94
N ALA A 62 15.03 4.37 -9.95
CA ALA A 62 15.61 3.03 -9.79
C ALA A 62 14.58 1.90 -9.66
N ASN A 63 13.42 2.19 -9.10
CA ASN A 63 12.32 1.23 -8.93
C ASN A 63 11.24 1.32 -10.02
N GLY A 64 11.55 2.01 -11.14
CA GLY A 64 10.60 2.32 -12.20
C GLY A 64 9.85 3.63 -11.95
N VAL A 65 9.16 4.09 -12.98
CA VAL A 65 8.37 5.32 -12.93
C VAL A 65 6.96 5.03 -13.44
N VAL A 66 5.96 5.43 -12.68
CA VAL A 66 4.55 5.39 -13.10
C VAL A 66 4.12 6.80 -13.46
N MET A 67 3.89 7.03 -14.74
CA MET A 67 3.42 8.31 -15.27
C MET A 67 1.90 8.30 -15.38
N ILE A 68 1.25 9.21 -14.71
CA ILE A 68 -0.19 9.44 -14.76
C ILE A 68 -0.43 10.77 -15.47
N THR A 69 -1.13 10.71 -16.60
CA THR A 69 -1.62 11.90 -17.30
C THR A 69 -3.09 12.08 -16.96
N THR A 70 -3.43 13.26 -16.45
CA THR A 70 -4.83 13.60 -16.14
C THR A 70 -5.54 14.20 -17.33
N LYS A 71 -6.86 14.04 -17.37
CA LYS A 71 -7.72 14.62 -18.39
C LYS A 71 -7.52 16.13 -18.50
N LYS A 72 -7.64 16.64 -19.71
CA LYS A 72 -7.48 18.06 -20.04
C LYS A 72 -8.71 18.58 -20.79
N GLY A 73 -8.83 19.88 -20.86
CA GLY A 73 -9.80 20.55 -21.70
C GLY A 73 -9.56 20.27 -23.19
N THR A 74 -10.60 20.34 -23.97
CA THR A 74 -10.56 20.19 -25.42
C THR A 74 -11.14 21.43 -26.07
N ASN A 75 -10.58 21.85 -27.20
CA ASN A 75 -11.18 22.94 -28.00
C ASN A 75 -12.59 22.55 -28.45
N GLY A 76 -13.53 23.48 -28.37
CA GLY A 76 -14.89 23.25 -28.79
C GLY A 76 -15.92 23.52 -27.72
N LYS A 77 -17.15 23.05 -27.95
CA LYS A 77 -18.27 23.23 -27.01
C LYS A 77 -17.99 22.57 -25.66
N THR A 78 -18.44 23.28 -24.62
CA THR A 78 -18.38 22.73 -23.25
C THR A 78 -19.20 21.45 -23.15
N ALA A 79 -18.58 20.39 -22.63
CA ALA A 79 -19.20 19.11 -22.36
C ALA A 79 -19.25 18.86 -20.86
N VAL A 80 -20.42 18.48 -20.37
CA VAL A 80 -20.64 18.04 -18.98
C VAL A 80 -20.86 16.54 -18.99
N SER A 81 -20.19 15.82 -18.09
CA SER A 81 -20.32 14.36 -17.92
C SER A 81 -20.62 14.03 -16.48
N LEU A 82 -21.64 13.20 -16.26
CA LEU A 82 -21.95 12.59 -14.97
C LEU A 82 -21.82 11.07 -15.11
N ASP A 83 -21.00 10.48 -14.27
CA ASP A 83 -20.83 9.03 -14.20
C ASP A 83 -21.15 8.59 -12.76
N ALA A 84 -22.08 7.63 -12.62
CA ALA A 84 -22.48 7.09 -11.33
C ALA A 84 -22.34 5.56 -11.35
N LYS A 85 -21.71 5.02 -10.32
CA LYS A 85 -21.44 3.58 -10.19
C LYS A 85 -21.89 3.06 -8.83
N TRP A 86 -22.53 1.91 -8.83
CA TRP A 86 -22.91 1.17 -7.64
C TRP A 86 -22.36 -0.24 -7.75
N GLY A 87 -21.95 -0.79 -6.61
CA GLY A 87 -21.45 -2.14 -6.49
C GLY A 87 -21.67 -2.70 -5.10
N ALA A 88 -21.50 -4.00 -4.97
CA ALA A 88 -21.54 -4.68 -3.67
C ALA A 88 -20.18 -5.34 -3.41
N ASN A 89 -19.65 -5.14 -2.20
CA ASN A 89 -18.48 -5.84 -1.70
C ASN A 89 -18.93 -7.06 -0.93
N SER A 90 -18.50 -8.23 -1.31
CA SER A 90 -18.78 -9.49 -0.63
C SER A 90 -17.48 -10.27 -0.39
N ARG A 91 -17.53 -11.21 0.56
CA ARG A 91 -16.39 -12.07 0.86
C ARG A 91 -16.14 -13.03 -0.30
N GLY A 92 -15.03 -12.88 -1.00
CA GLY A 92 -14.64 -13.72 -2.16
C GLY A 92 -13.99 -15.05 -1.77
N VAL A 93 -13.39 -15.12 -0.58
CA VAL A 93 -12.72 -16.32 -0.08
C VAL A 93 -13.61 -16.99 0.95
N LYS A 94 -13.92 -18.28 0.73
CA LYS A 94 -14.71 -19.06 1.68
C LYS A 94 -13.93 -19.27 2.98
N ALA A 95 -14.67 -19.32 4.11
CA ALA A 95 -14.09 -19.73 5.37
C ALA A 95 -13.63 -21.19 5.32
N TYR A 96 -12.65 -21.54 6.14
CA TYR A 96 -12.27 -22.94 6.34
C TYR A 96 -13.45 -23.72 6.94
N LYS A 97 -13.52 -24.99 6.57
CA LYS A 97 -14.50 -25.89 7.18
C LYS A 97 -14.07 -26.20 8.62
N THR A 98 -14.93 -25.83 9.55
CA THR A 98 -14.79 -26.14 10.98
C THR A 98 -16.11 -26.73 11.46
N ILE A 99 -16.13 -27.32 12.66
CA ILE A 99 -17.36 -27.73 13.32
C ILE A 99 -18.11 -26.44 13.73
N ARG A 100 -19.30 -26.23 13.17
CA ARG A 100 -20.14 -25.06 13.48
C ARG A 100 -21.40 -25.40 14.27
N ASN A 101 -21.70 -26.69 14.42
CA ASN A 101 -22.84 -27.19 15.19
C ASN A 101 -22.41 -27.43 16.64
N ALA A 102 -23.06 -26.75 17.58
CA ALA A 102 -22.76 -26.89 19.01
C ALA A 102 -23.00 -28.34 19.52
N GLY A 103 -24.07 -29.01 19.05
CA GLY A 103 -24.39 -30.39 19.45
C GLY A 103 -23.29 -31.37 19.00
N GLU A 104 -22.89 -31.28 17.71
CA GLU A 104 -21.81 -32.10 17.16
C GLU A 104 -20.50 -31.87 17.94
N TYR A 105 -20.21 -30.64 18.33
CA TYR A 105 -19.02 -30.33 19.13
C TYR A 105 -19.08 -30.97 20.52
N TYR A 106 -20.23 -30.90 21.20
CA TYR A 106 -20.40 -31.55 22.51
C TYR A 106 -20.29 -33.06 22.42
N GLU A 107 -20.88 -33.69 21.40
CA GLU A 107 -20.78 -35.16 21.19
C GLU A 107 -19.31 -35.59 20.98
N MET A 108 -18.58 -34.90 20.13
CA MET A 108 -17.15 -35.19 19.89
C MET A 108 -16.30 -34.96 21.13
N PHE A 109 -16.52 -33.89 21.88
CA PHE A 109 -15.76 -33.59 23.08
C PHE A 109 -16.08 -34.59 24.21
N TRP A 110 -17.36 -34.98 24.32
CA TRP A 110 -17.77 -36.04 25.24
C TRP A 110 -17.06 -37.39 24.93
N GLU A 111 -16.99 -37.76 23.65
CA GLU A 111 -16.28 -38.96 23.24
C GLU A 111 -14.78 -38.89 23.61
N ALA A 112 -14.16 -37.74 23.40
CA ALA A 112 -12.77 -37.49 23.79
C ALA A 112 -12.56 -37.64 25.32
N LEU A 113 -13.47 -37.06 26.14
CA LEU A 113 -13.43 -37.21 27.60
C LEU A 113 -13.62 -38.64 28.04
N LYS A 114 -14.60 -39.36 27.47
CA LYS A 114 -14.84 -40.75 27.75
C LYS A 114 -13.58 -41.61 27.46
N ASN A 115 -12.99 -41.40 26.29
CA ASN A 115 -11.77 -42.10 25.89
C ASN A 115 -10.58 -41.79 26.81
N ALA A 116 -10.43 -40.52 27.23
CA ALA A 116 -9.41 -40.13 28.19
C ALA A 116 -9.62 -40.78 29.56
N ASN A 117 -10.86 -40.84 30.07
CA ASN A 117 -11.23 -41.46 31.32
C ASN A 117 -10.95 -43.00 31.29
N MET A 118 -11.20 -43.64 30.16
CA MET A 118 -10.88 -45.08 29.98
C MET A 118 -9.38 -45.34 29.88
N ASN A 119 -8.69 -44.61 28.97
CA ASN A 119 -7.31 -44.95 28.61
C ASN A 119 -6.26 -44.41 29.58
N ILE A 120 -6.54 -43.25 30.22
CA ILE A 120 -5.65 -42.60 31.17
C ILE A 120 -6.16 -42.80 32.60
N GLY A 121 -7.47 -42.63 32.81
CA GLY A 121 -8.09 -42.77 34.12
C GLY A 121 -8.39 -44.18 34.58
N GLY A 122 -8.27 -45.19 33.70
CA GLY A 122 -8.51 -46.60 34.03
C GLY A 122 -9.95 -46.97 34.38
N MET A 123 -10.93 -46.12 34.03
CA MET A 123 -12.34 -46.36 34.29
C MET A 123 -12.92 -47.41 33.35
N SER A 124 -13.95 -48.13 33.80
CA SER A 124 -14.77 -48.95 32.91
C SER A 124 -15.51 -48.06 31.89
N SER A 125 -15.91 -48.62 30.74
CA SER A 125 -16.63 -47.86 29.71
C SER A 125 -17.90 -47.18 30.20
N ALA A 126 -18.64 -47.82 31.08
CA ALA A 126 -19.89 -47.28 31.67
C ALA A 126 -19.59 -46.13 32.65
N GLU A 127 -18.65 -46.30 33.55
CA GLU A 127 -18.19 -45.26 34.47
C GLU A 127 -17.60 -44.06 33.74
N ALA A 128 -16.77 -44.28 32.71
CA ALA A 128 -16.20 -43.25 31.89
C ALA A 128 -17.23 -42.43 31.11
N ALA A 129 -18.29 -43.07 30.62
CA ALA A 129 -19.40 -42.40 29.93
C ALA A 129 -20.21 -41.49 30.85
N ILE A 130 -20.56 -41.99 32.05
CA ILE A 130 -21.28 -41.20 33.07
C ILE A 130 -20.42 -40.01 33.52
N ASN A 131 -19.14 -40.26 33.80
CA ASN A 131 -18.19 -39.23 34.22
C ASN A 131 -18.03 -38.16 33.12
N ALA A 132 -17.92 -38.56 31.83
CA ALA A 132 -17.84 -37.65 30.72
C ALA A 132 -19.10 -36.77 30.62
N SER A 133 -20.32 -37.31 30.77
CA SER A 133 -21.55 -36.48 30.73
C SER A 133 -21.65 -35.48 31.89
N GLN A 134 -21.18 -35.87 33.08
CA GLN A 134 -21.19 -34.97 34.25
C GLN A 134 -20.16 -33.85 34.17
N ASN A 135 -18.97 -34.12 33.57
CA ASN A 135 -17.87 -33.19 33.53
C ASN A 135 -17.71 -32.48 32.19
N LEU A 136 -18.51 -32.76 31.18
CA LEU A 136 -18.48 -32.13 29.86
C LEU A 136 -18.53 -30.61 29.93
N VAL A 137 -19.60 -30.06 30.44
CA VAL A 137 -19.83 -28.61 30.53
C VAL A 137 -18.86 -27.95 31.53
N PRO A 138 -18.57 -28.49 32.72
CA PRO A 138 -17.53 -27.96 33.59
C PRO A 138 -16.14 -27.90 32.92
N THR A 139 -15.73 -28.92 32.17
CA THR A 139 -14.44 -28.95 31.46
C THR A 139 -14.38 -27.89 30.32
N LEU A 140 -15.54 -27.60 29.73
CA LEU A 140 -15.69 -26.56 28.72
C LEU A 140 -15.97 -25.16 29.33
N GLY A 141 -15.62 -24.95 30.59
CA GLY A 141 -15.71 -23.67 31.27
C GLY A 141 -17.15 -23.24 31.69
N GLY A 142 -18.04 -24.18 31.86
CA GLY A 142 -19.40 -23.92 32.30
C GLY A 142 -20.38 -23.54 31.18
N TYR A 143 -19.95 -23.45 29.93
CA TYR A 143 -20.81 -23.07 28.81
C TYR A 143 -21.73 -24.22 28.38
N ASN A 144 -23.02 -23.99 28.48
CA ASN A 144 -24.07 -24.87 27.98
C ASN A 144 -24.96 -24.09 27.01
N ALA A 145 -24.83 -24.40 25.72
CA ALA A 145 -25.59 -23.75 24.66
C ALA A 145 -27.04 -24.23 24.54
N TYR A 146 -27.49 -25.13 25.44
CA TYR A 146 -28.83 -25.73 25.43
C TYR A 146 -29.58 -25.52 26.74
N ASN A 147 -30.89 -25.63 26.69
CA ASN A 147 -31.80 -25.40 27.81
C ASN A 147 -31.97 -26.58 28.78
N VAL A 148 -31.11 -27.59 28.72
CA VAL A 148 -31.11 -28.77 29.61
C VAL A 148 -29.99 -28.67 30.64
N ASP A 149 -30.12 -29.41 31.76
CA ASP A 149 -29.06 -29.47 32.77
C ASP A 149 -27.79 -30.06 32.23
N ASN A 150 -26.65 -29.57 32.72
CA ASN A 150 -25.32 -29.91 32.23
C ASN A 150 -25.08 -31.43 32.16
N ALA A 151 -25.47 -32.18 33.17
CA ALA A 151 -25.29 -33.64 33.24
C ALA A 151 -26.23 -34.40 32.29
N LEU A 152 -27.29 -33.76 31.80
CA LEU A 152 -28.28 -34.33 30.88
C LEU A 152 -28.06 -33.91 29.42
N LEU A 153 -27.01 -33.15 29.14
CA LEU A 153 -26.76 -32.61 27.79
C LEU A 153 -26.44 -33.72 26.79
N ILE A 154 -25.56 -34.65 27.16
CA ILE A 154 -25.24 -35.85 26.37
C ILE A 154 -25.69 -37.09 27.16
N ASP A 155 -26.49 -37.93 26.51
CA ASP A 155 -26.93 -39.21 27.08
C ASP A 155 -25.71 -40.18 27.21
N PRO A 156 -25.37 -40.63 28.43
CA PRO A 156 -24.19 -41.48 28.64
C PRO A 156 -24.29 -42.86 28.01
N VAL A 157 -25.50 -43.31 27.63
CA VAL A 157 -25.73 -44.60 26.99
C VAL A 157 -25.48 -44.53 25.48
N SER A 158 -26.10 -43.55 24.84
CA SER A 158 -26.01 -43.40 23.40
C SER A 158 -24.81 -42.55 22.93
N GLY A 159 -24.33 -41.61 23.77
CA GLY A 159 -23.29 -40.67 23.42
C GLY A 159 -23.77 -39.48 22.56
N TYR A 160 -25.08 -39.36 22.34
CA TYR A 160 -25.69 -38.33 21.54
C TYR A 160 -26.34 -37.23 22.38
N LEU A 161 -26.53 -36.07 21.76
CA LEU A 161 -27.24 -34.94 22.34
C LEU A 161 -28.66 -35.32 22.78
N ASN A 162 -29.06 -34.87 23.96
CA ASN A 162 -30.39 -35.08 24.47
C ASN A 162 -31.47 -34.59 23.46
N PRO A 163 -32.40 -35.45 23.02
CA PRO A 163 -33.39 -35.10 21.99
C PRO A 163 -34.35 -33.99 22.42
N ASN A 164 -34.47 -33.70 23.73
CA ASN A 164 -35.29 -32.60 24.26
C ASN A 164 -34.49 -31.29 24.40
N ALA A 165 -33.21 -31.29 24.15
CA ALA A 165 -32.39 -30.11 24.27
C ALA A 165 -32.69 -29.11 23.12
N GLN A 166 -33.00 -27.86 23.48
CA GLN A 166 -33.24 -26.75 22.56
C GLN A 166 -32.07 -25.78 22.64
N LEU A 167 -31.57 -25.40 21.48
CA LEU A 167 -30.45 -24.46 21.35
C LEU A 167 -30.90 -23.06 21.85
N LEU A 168 -30.08 -22.45 22.73
CA LEU A 168 -30.35 -21.13 23.32
C LEU A 168 -29.80 -19.98 22.45
N TYR A 169 -28.66 -20.22 21.78
CA TYR A 169 -28.01 -19.24 20.89
C TYR A 169 -27.31 -19.97 19.76
N ASN A 170 -27.23 -19.31 18.61
CA ASN A 170 -26.59 -19.83 17.40
C ASN A 170 -25.84 -18.70 16.68
N GLU A 171 -24.67 -18.34 17.18
CA GLU A 171 -23.82 -17.30 16.60
C GLU A 171 -22.63 -17.94 15.88
N ASP A 172 -22.23 -17.31 14.77
CA ASP A 172 -21.13 -17.81 13.93
C ASP A 172 -19.99 -16.80 13.85
N TRP A 173 -18.93 -17.04 14.60
CA TRP A 173 -17.71 -16.23 14.61
C TRP A 173 -17.05 -16.07 13.24
N GLN A 174 -17.37 -16.95 12.27
CA GLN A 174 -16.84 -16.87 10.92
C GLN A 174 -17.75 -16.12 9.93
N GLU A 175 -19.01 -15.85 10.29
CA GLU A 175 -19.97 -15.17 9.41
C GLU A 175 -20.49 -13.86 10.01
N ASP A 176 -20.75 -13.79 11.32
CA ASP A 176 -21.33 -12.61 11.96
C ASP A 176 -20.51 -11.32 11.84
N PRO A 177 -19.15 -11.36 11.82
CA PRO A 177 -18.33 -10.18 11.57
C PRO A 177 -18.47 -9.60 10.16
N PHE A 178 -19.08 -10.33 9.22
CA PHE A 178 -19.15 -9.97 7.83
C PHE A 178 -20.56 -9.58 7.39
N LYS A 179 -20.62 -8.76 6.35
CA LYS A 179 -21.86 -8.35 5.67
C LYS A 179 -21.55 -7.96 4.24
N ASN A 180 -22.55 -7.86 3.39
CA ASN A 180 -22.34 -7.22 2.10
C ASN A 180 -22.22 -5.70 2.29
N GLY A 181 -21.15 -5.11 1.75
CA GLY A 181 -20.92 -3.67 1.77
C GLY A 181 -21.44 -3.02 0.49
N LEU A 182 -22.05 -1.87 0.59
CA LEU A 182 -22.42 -1.03 -0.56
C LEU A 182 -21.23 -0.16 -0.95
N ARG A 183 -20.90 -0.15 -2.23
CA ARG A 183 -19.99 0.81 -2.83
C ARG A 183 -20.76 1.72 -3.78
N GLN A 184 -20.55 3.02 -3.67
CA GLN A 184 -21.15 4.03 -4.55
C GLN A 184 -20.13 5.10 -4.89
N GLU A 185 -20.09 5.49 -6.17
CA GLU A 185 -19.16 6.46 -6.70
C GLU A 185 -19.87 7.39 -7.70
N TYR A 186 -19.67 8.69 -7.53
CA TYR A 186 -20.26 9.72 -8.39
C TYR A 186 -19.16 10.63 -8.90
N ASN A 187 -19.08 10.81 -10.22
CA ASN A 187 -18.11 11.66 -10.89
C ASN A 187 -18.83 12.67 -11.75
N LEU A 188 -18.67 13.93 -11.44
CA LEU A 188 -19.12 15.04 -12.27
C LEU A 188 -17.89 15.71 -12.89
N SER A 189 -17.86 15.88 -14.20
CA SER A 189 -16.80 16.62 -14.87
C SER A 189 -17.33 17.55 -15.94
N ILE A 190 -16.61 18.64 -16.13
CA ILE A 190 -16.87 19.64 -17.17
C ILE A 190 -15.56 19.95 -17.89
N LYS A 191 -15.57 19.91 -19.21
CA LYS A 191 -14.43 20.25 -20.05
C LYS A 191 -14.86 21.09 -21.24
N GLY A 192 -13.98 21.99 -21.67
CA GLY A 192 -14.25 22.84 -22.81
C GLY A 192 -13.04 23.70 -23.12
N GLY A 193 -13.21 24.59 -24.09
CA GLY A 193 -12.17 25.53 -24.42
C GLY A 193 -12.39 26.24 -25.76
N THR A 194 -11.49 27.18 -26.00
CA THR A 194 -11.30 27.89 -27.27
C THR A 194 -9.95 27.47 -27.86
N GLU A 195 -9.56 28.05 -28.98
CA GLU A 195 -8.23 27.83 -29.56
C GLU A 195 -7.09 28.24 -28.61
N LYS A 196 -7.32 29.22 -27.73
CA LYS A 196 -6.30 29.76 -26.82
C LYS A 196 -6.40 29.22 -25.40
N THR A 197 -7.59 28.82 -24.95
CA THR A 197 -7.79 28.42 -23.55
C THR A 197 -8.56 27.12 -23.49
N SER A 198 -8.06 26.15 -22.74
CA SER A 198 -8.78 24.94 -22.45
C SER A 198 -8.86 24.70 -20.94
N PHE A 199 -9.98 24.16 -20.48
CA PHE A 199 -10.20 23.88 -19.06
C PHE A 199 -10.83 22.51 -18.85
N TYR A 200 -10.50 21.92 -17.72
CA TYR A 200 -11.12 20.72 -17.16
C TYR A 200 -11.38 20.94 -15.67
N ALA A 201 -12.57 20.63 -15.22
CA ALA A 201 -12.90 20.62 -13.80
C ALA A 201 -13.67 19.34 -13.46
N SER A 202 -13.46 18.77 -12.28
CA SER A 202 -14.15 17.59 -11.81
C SER A 202 -14.42 17.62 -10.32
N LEU A 203 -15.48 16.93 -9.91
CA LEU A 203 -15.82 16.61 -8.53
C LEU A 203 -16.12 15.11 -8.44
N ASN A 204 -15.62 14.45 -7.42
CA ASN A 204 -15.89 13.04 -7.15
C ASN A 204 -16.26 12.82 -5.69
N PHE A 205 -17.19 11.92 -5.47
CA PHE A 205 -17.51 11.33 -4.19
C PHE A 205 -17.48 9.81 -4.31
N LEU A 206 -16.78 9.16 -3.40
CA LEU A 206 -16.75 7.70 -3.24
C LEU A 206 -17.06 7.34 -1.80
N ASP A 207 -18.01 6.43 -1.61
CA ASP A 207 -18.30 5.75 -0.34
C ASP A 207 -18.20 4.24 -0.58
N ASP A 208 -17.17 3.61 0.01
CA ASP A 208 -16.82 2.21 -0.20
C ASP A 208 -16.88 1.46 1.13
N ASN A 209 -18.01 0.81 1.41
CA ASN A 209 -18.19 0.00 2.59
C ASN A 209 -17.65 -1.41 2.35
N SER A 210 -16.87 -1.92 3.30
CA SER A 210 -16.28 -3.26 3.26
C SER A 210 -17.34 -4.36 3.46
N TYR A 211 -16.97 -5.58 3.09
CA TYR A 211 -17.65 -6.77 3.57
C TYR A 211 -17.40 -7.05 5.07
N LEU A 212 -16.39 -6.45 5.67
CA LEU A 212 -16.16 -6.47 7.12
C LEU A 212 -16.95 -5.35 7.77
N ARG A 213 -17.66 -5.65 8.89
CA ARG A 213 -18.37 -4.63 9.66
C ARG A 213 -17.40 -3.57 10.15
N ASN A 214 -17.91 -2.36 10.37
CA ASN A 214 -17.15 -1.22 10.88
C ASN A 214 -15.89 -0.86 10.05
N SER A 215 -15.83 -1.26 8.79
CA SER A 215 -14.72 -0.94 7.88
C SER A 215 -15.25 -0.23 6.63
N ASN A 216 -14.79 0.99 6.39
CA ASN A 216 -15.19 1.80 5.24
C ASN A 216 -14.09 2.75 4.78
N PHE A 217 -14.28 3.25 3.57
CA PHE A 217 -13.43 4.27 2.96
C PHE A 217 -14.31 5.30 2.25
N LYS A 218 -14.12 6.58 2.58
CA LYS A 218 -14.77 7.69 1.89
C LYS A 218 -13.73 8.59 1.26
N ARG A 219 -14.03 9.08 0.06
CA ARG A 219 -13.15 10.02 -0.65
C ARG A 219 -13.98 11.11 -1.30
N TYR A 220 -13.51 12.34 -1.12
CA TYR A 220 -13.98 13.52 -1.83
C TYR A 220 -12.81 14.08 -2.64
N THR A 221 -12.98 14.32 -3.93
CA THR A 221 -11.94 14.98 -4.73
C THR A 221 -12.52 16.10 -5.57
N GLY A 222 -11.70 17.15 -5.78
CA GLY A 222 -11.95 18.20 -6.72
C GLY A 222 -10.68 18.50 -7.52
N ARG A 223 -10.83 18.73 -8.82
CA ARG A 223 -9.71 19.08 -9.72
C ARG A 223 -10.08 20.22 -10.61
N LEU A 224 -9.12 21.12 -10.84
CA LEU A 224 -9.20 22.19 -11.83
C LEU A 224 -7.89 22.21 -12.64
N LYS A 225 -7.99 22.13 -13.95
CA LYS A 225 -6.87 22.27 -14.89
C LYS A 225 -7.19 23.31 -15.94
N LEU A 226 -6.29 24.23 -16.13
CA LEU A 226 -6.39 25.33 -17.08
C LEU A 226 -5.10 25.44 -17.88
N ASP A 227 -5.20 25.45 -19.20
CA ASP A 227 -4.10 25.70 -20.12
C ASP A 227 -4.46 26.92 -20.97
N HIS A 228 -3.55 27.88 -21.09
CA HIS A 228 -3.76 29.11 -21.82
C HIS A 228 -2.58 29.49 -22.71
N GLN A 229 -2.84 29.67 -24.01
CA GLN A 229 -1.88 30.21 -24.97
C GLN A 229 -1.99 31.72 -24.92
N VAL A 230 -1.07 32.37 -24.20
CA VAL A 230 -1.09 33.85 -24.03
C VAL A 230 -0.84 34.55 -25.39
N ASN A 231 0.19 34.03 -26.10
CA ASN A 231 0.54 34.46 -27.46
C ASN A 231 1.36 33.33 -28.12
N ASP A 232 1.88 33.54 -29.33
CA ASP A 232 2.57 32.47 -30.11
C ASP A 232 3.82 31.91 -29.43
N TRP A 233 4.47 32.70 -28.58
CA TRP A 233 5.70 32.30 -27.89
C TRP A 233 5.52 31.97 -26.40
N LEU A 234 4.37 32.29 -25.76
CA LEU A 234 4.15 32.03 -24.33
C LEU A 234 2.87 31.22 -24.13
N LYS A 235 3.03 30.05 -23.51
CA LYS A 235 1.95 29.22 -22.99
C LYS A 235 2.09 29.09 -21.48
N THR A 236 0.98 29.11 -20.75
CA THR A 236 0.92 28.92 -19.30
C THR A 236 -0.14 27.91 -18.94
N GLY A 237 0.00 27.28 -17.80
CA GLY A 237 -1.03 26.39 -17.28
C GLY A 237 -0.99 26.28 -15.77
N PHE A 238 -2.13 25.88 -15.26
CA PHE A 238 -2.37 25.66 -13.84
C PHE A 238 -3.18 24.38 -13.65
N ASN A 239 -2.78 23.55 -12.68
CA ASN A 239 -3.50 22.34 -12.30
C ASN A 239 -3.52 22.28 -10.77
N MET A 240 -4.70 22.20 -10.19
CA MET A 240 -4.91 22.04 -8.76
C MET A 240 -5.83 20.86 -8.50
N ALA A 241 -5.48 20.04 -7.54
CA ALA A 241 -6.29 18.94 -7.05
C ALA A 241 -6.39 19.00 -5.52
N TYR A 242 -7.58 18.78 -5.02
CA TYR A 242 -7.85 18.53 -3.61
C TYR A 242 -8.41 17.13 -3.45
N ALA A 243 -7.99 16.43 -2.42
CA ALA A 243 -8.56 15.16 -2.01
C ALA A 243 -8.66 15.09 -0.48
N GLN A 244 -9.81 14.68 0.03
CA GLN A 244 -9.96 14.25 1.41
C GLN A 244 -10.34 12.78 1.41
N THR A 245 -9.65 11.98 2.22
CA THR A 245 -9.98 10.57 2.42
C THR A 245 -10.17 10.27 3.89
N ASN A 246 -11.26 9.57 4.21
CA ASN A 246 -11.55 9.06 5.54
C ASN A 246 -11.57 7.55 5.48
N THR A 247 -10.79 6.90 6.33
CA THR A 247 -10.71 5.44 6.42
C THR A 247 -11.03 5.02 7.84
N ASN A 248 -12.04 4.18 8.01
CA ASN A 248 -12.22 3.40 9.22
C ASN A 248 -11.72 1.98 8.93
N SER A 249 -10.65 1.57 9.61
CA SER A 249 -9.97 0.30 9.39
C SER A 249 -9.71 -0.39 10.71
N PRO A 250 -10.71 -1.08 11.27
CA PRO A 250 -10.57 -1.76 12.56
C PRO A 250 -9.40 -2.74 12.54
N ASN A 251 -8.78 -2.92 13.70
CA ASN A 251 -7.70 -3.88 13.86
C ASN A 251 -8.28 -5.29 13.87
N VAL A 252 -7.99 -6.06 12.82
CA VAL A 252 -8.40 -7.48 12.69
C VAL A 252 -7.23 -8.45 12.74
N GLY A 253 -6.02 -7.92 12.80
CA GLY A 253 -4.77 -8.65 13.04
C GLY A 253 -4.28 -8.36 14.46
N GLY A 254 -3.34 -9.13 14.96
CA GLY A 254 -2.79 -8.93 16.29
C GLY A 254 -2.35 -10.24 16.90
N SER A 255 -2.40 -10.35 18.23
CA SER A 255 -2.20 -11.62 18.91
C SER A 255 -3.26 -12.66 18.48
N ASN A 256 -3.00 -13.94 18.73
CA ASN A 256 -3.90 -15.02 18.34
C ASN A 256 -5.36 -14.80 18.79
N TYR A 257 -5.57 -14.18 19.94
CA TYR A 257 -6.90 -13.99 20.51
C TYR A 257 -7.57 -12.66 20.12
N SER A 258 -6.82 -11.66 19.66
CA SER A 258 -7.37 -10.42 19.12
C SER A 258 -7.53 -10.46 17.59
N SER A 259 -6.96 -11.46 16.91
CA SER A 259 -7.18 -11.68 15.49
C SER A 259 -8.55 -12.30 15.23
N LEU A 260 -9.43 -11.53 14.59
CA LEU A 260 -10.79 -11.96 14.25
C LEU A 260 -10.81 -13.26 13.43
N PHE A 261 -9.91 -13.38 12.46
CA PHE A 261 -9.84 -14.56 11.59
C PHE A 261 -9.29 -15.79 12.30
N TYR A 262 -8.22 -15.62 13.08
CA TYR A 262 -7.65 -16.72 13.86
C TYR A 262 -8.64 -17.23 14.91
N PHE A 263 -9.25 -16.29 15.66
CA PHE A 263 -10.21 -16.62 16.70
C PHE A 263 -11.41 -17.37 16.11
N GLY A 264 -12.03 -16.83 15.05
CA GLY A 264 -13.19 -17.44 14.41
C GLY A 264 -12.92 -18.84 13.83
N GLN A 265 -11.66 -19.18 13.50
CA GLN A 265 -11.29 -20.53 13.04
C GLN A 265 -11.05 -21.53 14.18
N ASN A 266 -10.66 -21.05 15.35
CA ASN A 266 -10.22 -21.89 16.46
C ASN A 266 -11.18 -21.93 17.64
N ILE A 267 -12.14 -20.99 17.70
CA ILE A 267 -13.14 -20.98 18.78
C ILE A 267 -14.20 -22.06 18.56
N ALA A 268 -14.59 -22.73 19.62
CA ALA A 268 -15.67 -23.71 19.55
C ALA A 268 -17.04 -23.03 19.38
N PRO A 269 -18.00 -23.62 18.65
CA PRO A 269 -19.31 -23.04 18.34
C PRO A 269 -20.24 -22.95 19.59
N ILE A 270 -19.79 -23.43 20.70
CA ILE A 270 -20.49 -23.37 22.00
C ILE A 270 -20.23 -22.07 22.75
N TYR A 271 -19.23 -21.27 22.33
CA TYR A 271 -18.90 -20.00 22.96
C TYR A 271 -19.54 -18.86 22.18
N PRO A 272 -20.47 -18.08 22.82
CA PRO A 272 -21.22 -17.06 22.11
C PRO A 272 -20.41 -15.76 21.96
N ILE A 273 -20.88 -14.90 21.05
CA ILE A 273 -20.43 -13.51 20.89
C ILE A 273 -20.99 -12.63 22.00
N TYR A 274 -22.26 -12.83 22.31
CA TYR A 274 -23.00 -12.10 23.35
C TYR A 274 -23.33 -13.02 24.55
N ARG A 275 -23.65 -12.41 25.68
CA ARG A 275 -24.11 -13.14 26.88
C ARG A 275 -25.59 -13.44 26.78
N TYR A 276 -25.97 -14.66 27.15
CA TYR A 276 -27.35 -15.13 27.17
C TYR A 276 -27.74 -15.63 28.55
N ASP A 277 -29.02 -15.46 28.89
CA ASP A 277 -29.61 -16.11 30.05
C ASP A 277 -30.03 -17.55 29.72
N ARG A 278 -30.54 -18.27 30.72
CA ARG A 278 -31.00 -19.66 30.58
C ARG A 278 -32.24 -19.83 29.71
N THR A 279 -32.88 -18.74 29.31
CA THR A 279 -34.04 -18.75 28.41
C THR A 279 -33.66 -18.42 26.97
N GLY A 280 -32.38 -18.14 26.71
CA GLY A 280 -31.87 -17.76 25.40
C GLY A 280 -32.08 -16.28 25.08
N GLN A 281 -32.38 -15.44 26.09
CA GLN A 281 -32.49 -14.00 25.89
C GLN A 281 -31.13 -13.33 26.10
N PRO A 282 -30.74 -12.36 25.23
CA PRO A 282 -29.51 -11.60 25.43
C PRO A 282 -29.53 -10.84 26.76
N ILE A 283 -28.48 -10.96 27.54
CA ILE A 283 -28.25 -10.12 28.73
C ILE A 283 -27.81 -8.73 28.24
N LEU A 284 -28.50 -7.69 28.74
CA LEU A 284 -28.18 -6.32 28.34
C LEU A 284 -27.12 -5.70 29.24
N ASP A 285 -26.29 -4.84 28.68
CA ASP A 285 -25.32 -4.01 29.39
C ASP A 285 -25.99 -2.74 29.99
N ALA A 286 -25.21 -1.87 30.61
CA ALA A 286 -25.70 -0.64 31.24
C ALA A 286 -26.30 0.36 30.23
N THR A 287 -26.03 0.22 28.94
CA THR A 287 -26.58 1.06 27.86
C THR A 287 -27.86 0.52 27.26
N GLY A 288 -28.26 -0.72 27.66
CA GLY A 288 -29.39 -1.43 27.09
C GLY A 288 -29.09 -2.20 25.81
N ALA A 289 -27.80 -2.33 25.42
CA ALA A 289 -27.34 -3.15 24.30
C ALA A 289 -26.98 -4.57 24.76
N PRO A 290 -27.00 -5.60 23.88
CA PRO A 290 -26.51 -6.93 24.20
C PRO A 290 -25.07 -6.90 24.72
N ALA A 291 -24.85 -7.44 25.93
CA ALA A 291 -23.54 -7.49 26.55
C ALA A 291 -22.65 -8.55 25.85
N TYR A 292 -21.43 -8.19 25.51
CA TYR A 292 -20.49 -9.12 24.90
C TYR A 292 -19.97 -10.17 25.89
N ASP A 293 -19.73 -11.38 25.39
CA ASP A 293 -19.07 -12.46 26.15
C ASP A 293 -17.54 -12.41 25.92
N TYR A 294 -16.79 -12.01 26.93
CA TYR A 294 -15.33 -12.02 26.90
C TYR A 294 -14.72 -13.34 27.42
N GLY A 295 -15.54 -14.35 27.67
CA GLY A 295 -15.08 -15.65 28.12
C GLY A 295 -14.69 -15.75 29.59
N VAL A 296 -14.94 -14.68 30.37
CA VAL A 296 -14.79 -14.65 31.83
C VAL A 296 -15.99 -13.92 32.41
N THR A 297 -16.92 -14.66 32.99
CA THR A 297 -18.11 -14.14 33.67
C THR A 297 -18.40 -15.02 34.88
N GLU A 298 -19.24 -14.58 35.77
CA GLU A 298 -19.65 -15.39 36.93
C GLU A 298 -20.20 -16.76 36.47
N GLY A 299 -19.53 -17.83 36.89
CA GLY A 299 -19.90 -19.20 36.54
C GLY A 299 -19.43 -19.71 35.18
N HIS A 300 -18.76 -18.86 34.37
CA HIS A 300 -18.27 -19.23 33.07
C HIS A 300 -16.84 -18.72 32.86
N GLU A 301 -15.92 -19.62 32.51
CA GLU A 301 -14.55 -19.27 32.14
C GLU A 301 -14.08 -20.16 30.99
N ARG A 302 -13.87 -19.55 29.80
CA ARG A 302 -13.37 -20.30 28.64
C ARG A 302 -11.98 -20.85 28.92
N PRO A 303 -11.70 -22.14 28.63
CA PRO A 303 -10.39 -22.75 28.84
C PRO A 303 -9.29 -22.08 27.99
N TYR A 304 -9.67 -21.33 26.94
CA TYR A 304 -8.77 -20.56 26.09
C TYR A 304 -9.48 -19.31 25.55
N GLY A 305 -8.68 -18.27 25.22
CA GLY A 305 -9.25 -17.01 24.73
C GLY A 305 -10.06 -16.24 25.78
N ALA A 306 -9.76 -16.43 27.07
CA ALA A 306 -10.32 -15.64 28.15
C ALA A 306 -9.94 -14.15 27.99
N ASN A 307 -10.84 -13.25 28.35
CA ASN A 307 -10.74 -11.81 28.18
C ASN A 307 -10.66 -11.32 26.71
N ALA A 308 -10.98 -12.18 25.73
CA ALA A 308 -10.95 -11.85 24.33
C ALA A 308 -12.34 -11.96 23.69
N ASN A 309 -12.72 -10.93 22.94
CA ASN A 309 -13.87 -10.96 22.04
C ASN A 309 -13.54 -10.07 20.83
N PRO A 310 -12.93 -10.63 19.76
CA PRO A 310 -12.51 -9.84 18.60
C PRO A 310 -13.68 -9.23 17.81
N TYR A 311 -14.89 -9.76 17.95
CA TYR A 311 -16.07 -9.10 17.39
C TYR A 311 -16.45 -7.83 18.19
N ALA A 312 -16.39 -7.88 19.52
CA ALA A 312 -16.58 -6.70 20.35
C ALA A 312 -15.50 -5.64 20.06
N GLN A 313 -14.25 -6.04 19.90
CA GLN A 313 -13.17 -5.13 19.49
C GLN A 313 -13.43 -4.51 18.11
N LEU A 314 -13.86 -5.32 17.12
CA LEU A 314 -14.27 -4.84 15.79
C LEU A 314 -15.33 -3.73 15.87
N MET A 315 -16.26 -3.83 16.82
CA MET A 315 -17.39 -2.91 16.95
C MET A 315 -17.11 -1.69 17.83
N ASN A 316 -16.24 -1.81 18.83
CA ASN A 316 -16.03 -0.79 19.86
C ASN A 316 -14.69 -0.05 19.73
N ASP A 317 -13.65 -0.69 19.18
CA ASP A 317 -12.38 -0.02 18.94
C ASP A 317 -12.52 0.95 17.75
N ILE A 318 -11.89 2.12 17.87
CA ILE A 318 -11.90 3.15 16.83
C ILE A 318 -10.52 3.22 16.20
N ARG A 319 -10.48 3.06 14.88
CA ARG A 319 -9.24 3.21 14.12
C ARG A 319 -9.51 3.99 12.84
N GLU A 320 -9.47 5.31 12.98
CA GLU A 320 -9.85 6.25 11.95
C GLU A 320 -8.65 7.07 11.47
N TYR A 321 -8.54 7.23 10.16
CA TYR A 321 -7.51 8.01 9.50
C TYR A 321 -8.11 8.96 8.50
N THR A 322 -7.77 10.23 8.63
CA THR A 322 -8.13 11.27 7.67
C THR A 322 -6.88 11.83 7.00
N TYR A 323 -6.91 11.91 5.69
CA TYR A 323 -5.91 12.62 4.89
C TYR A 323 -6.57 13.77 4.16
N ASP A 324 -5.97 14.96 4.26
CA ASP A 324 -6.28 16.14 3.48
C ASP A 324 -5.10 16.45 2.56
N ILE A 325 -5.31 16.45 1.26
CA ILE A 325 -4.27 16.53 0.25
C ILE A 325 -4.59 17.67 -0.69
N VAL A 326 -3.66 18.62 -0.83
CA VAL A 326 -3.70 19.68 -1.84
C VAL A 326 -2.46 19.55 -2.71
N SER A 327 -2.66 19.38 -4.01
CA SER A 327 -1.58 19.40 -5.00
C SER A 327 -1.83 20.52 -5.99
N ALA A 328 -0.86 21.39 -6.17
CA ALA A 328 -0.93 22.49 -7.12
C ALA A 328 0.31 22.50 -8.03
N LYS A 329 0.10 22.69 -9.31
CA LYS A 329 1.14 22.86 -10.31
C LYS A 329 0.85 24.07 -11.16
N ALA A 330 1.88 24.89 -11.41
CA ALA A 330 1.87 25.94 -12.43
C ALA A 330 3.05 25.72 -13.39
N TYR A 331 2.86 26.07 -14.64
CA TYR A 331 3.95 26.06 -15.61
C TYR A 331 3.89 27.26 -16.55
N ALA A 332 5.06 27.64 -17.05
CA ALA A 332 5.23 28.59 -18.14
C ALA A 332 6.16 27.97 -19.19
N GLU A 333 5.75 28.02 -20.44
CA GLU A 333 6.47 27.52 -21.59
C GLU A 333 6.72 28.66 -22.56
N VAL A 334 8.01 28.95 -22.80
CA VAL A 334 8.47 30.06 -23.68
C VAL A 334 9.18 29.46 -24.89
N LYS A 335 8.65 29.74 -26.09
CA LYS A 335 9.28 29.37 -27.37
C LYS A 335 10.09 30.56 -27.89
N PHE A 336 11.32 30.34 -28.33
CA PHE A 336 12.19 31.36 -28.88
C PHE A 336 13.17 30.76 -29.91
N LEU A 337 13.72 31.61 -30.75
CA LEU A 337 14.63 31.22 -31.83
C LEU A 337 14.14 30.02 -32.68
N LYS A 338 12.81 29.89 -32.84
CA LYS A 338 12.08 28.84 -33.59
C LYS A 338 12.23 27.41 -33.05
N ASP A 339 13.45 27.01 -32.74
CA ASP A 339 13.81 25.62 -32.40
C ASP A 339 13.99 25.42 -30.88
N PHE A 340 13.91 26.48 -30.07
CA PHE A 340 14.10 26.42 -28.62
C PHE A 340 12.81 26.59 -27.84
N LYS A 341 12.69 25.83 -26.76
CA LYS A 341 11.60 25.94 -25.80
C LYS A 341 12.14 25.87 -24.38
N PHE A 342 11.85 26.88 -23.58
CA PHE A 342 12.13 26.89 -22.14
C PHE A 342 10.84 26.63 -21.38
N THR A 343 10.86 25.68 -20.45
CA THR A 343 9.72 25.36 -19.59
C THR A 343 10.12 25.50 -18.13
N LEU A 344 9.38 26.30 -17.38
CA LEU A 344 9.45 26.38 -15.93
C LEU A 344 8.23 25.66 -15.34
N ASN A 345 8.44 24.63 -14.52
CA ASN A 345 7.40 23.99 -13.74
C ASN A 345 7.62 24.28 -12.24
N LEU A 346 6.54 24.63 -11.56
CA LEU A 346 6.47 24.80 -10.11
C LEU A 346 5.36 23.88 -9.59
N SER A 347 5.63 23.06 -8.59
CA SER A 347 4.60 22.27 -7.93
C SER A 347 4.77 22.28 -6.42
N ALA A 348 3.65 22.31 -5.73
CA ALA A 348 3.57 22.25 -4.28
C ALA A 348 2.52 21.20 -3.89
N ASP A 349 2.92 20.27 -3.02
CA ASP A 349 2.05 19.28 -2.41
C ASP A 349 2.00 19.52 -0.91
N ASN A 350 0.80 19.53 -0.34
CA ASN A 350 0.59 19.62 1.11
C ASN A 350 -0.33 18.47 1.55
N PHE A 351 0.16 17.63 2.46
CA PHE A 351 -0.58 16.51 3.03
C PHE A 351 -0.76 16.73 4.53
N GLY A 352 -2.01 16.75 4.97
CA GLY A 352 -2.40 16.65 6.37
C GLY A 352 -2.83 15.22 6.68
N TYR A 353 -2.37 14.65 7.76
CA TYR A 353 -2.83 13.38 8.31
C TYR A 353 -3.25 13.56 9.75
N THR A 354 -4.41 13.02 10.10
CA THR A 354 -4.86 12.85 11.47
C THR A 354 -5.30 11.42 11.68
N GLY A 355 -4.84 10.81 12.78
CA GLY A 355 -5.15 9.44 13.15
C GLY A 355 -5.67 9.34 14.57
N VAL A 356 -6.70 8.50 14.74
CA VAL A 356 -7.24 8.07 16.02
C VAL A 356 -7.12 6.56 16.07
N ASP A 357 -6.44 6.03 17.07
CA ASP A 357 -6.40 4.60 17.36
C ASP A 357 -6.78 4.44 18.85
N PHE A 358 -8.02 4.03 19.10
CA PHE A 358 -8.58 3.88 20.43
C PHE A 358 -8.97 2.42 20.65
N GLN A 359 -8.45 1.86 21.70
CA GLN A 359 -8.78 0.53 22.22
C GLN A 359 -9.59 0.68 23.49
N THR A 360 -10.79 0.12 23.48
CA THR A 360 -11.74 0.23 24.59
C THR A 360 -11.20 -0.36 25.89
N PRO A 361 -11.56 0.19 27.08
CA PRO A 361 -11.27 -0.43 28.37
C PRO A 361 -12.10 -1.70 28.65
N ILE A 362 -13.12 -2.00 27.80
CA ILE A 362 -14.02 -3.11 28.00
C ILE A 362 -13.55 -4.33 27.20
N GLY A 363 -12.67 -5.13 27.80
CA GLY A 363 -12.12 -6.34 27.16
C GLY A 363 -11.06 -6.06 26.09
N GLY A 364 -10.50 -7.12 25.51
CA GLY A 364 -9.52 -7.03 24.44
C GLY A 364 -8.14 -6.57 24.88
N ASP A 365 -7.35 -6.03 23.91
CA ASP A 365 -5.91 -5.78 24.07
C ASP A 365 -5.57 -4.68 25.09
N ALA A 366 -6.49 -3.77 25.37
CA ALA A 366 -6.27 -2.67 26.32
C ALA A 366 -7.00 -2.84 27.67
N LEU A 367 -7.57 -4.03 27.95
CA LEU A 367 -8.26 -4.30 29.21
C LEU A 367 -7.35 -4.08 30.44
N ASN A 368 -6.14 -4.61 30.39
CA ASN A 368 -5.18 -4.56 31.50
C ASN A 368 -4.63 -3.15 31.81
N VAL A 369 -4.80 -2.23 30.89
CA VAL A 369 -4.41 -0.80 31.03
C VAL A 369 -5.62 0.12 31.10
N ASN A 370 -6.82 -0.44 31.19
CA ASN A 370 -8.11 0.28 31.25
C ASN A 370 -8.30 1.27 30.09
N GLY A 371 -8.12 0.74 28.85
CA GLY A 371 -8.25 1.52 27.61
C GLY A 371 -6.97 2.26 27.20
N ARG A 372 -6.82 2.48 25.91
CA ARG A 372 -5.67 3.16 25.32
C ARG A 372 -6.09 3.99 24.11
N SER A 373 -5.59 5.20 23.98
CA SER A 373 -5.82 6.06 22.81
C SER A 373 -4.52 6.67 22.31
N TYR A 374 -4.30 6.57 21.00
CA TYR A 374 -3.27 7.30 20.26
C TYR A 374 -3.94 8.40 19.45
N ARG A 375 -3.36 9.60 19.51
CA ARG A 375 -3.69 10.71 18.61
C ARG A 375 -2.43 11.07 17.83
N THR A 376 -2.52 10.96 16.51
CA THR A 376 -1.41 11.24 15.61
C THR A 376 -1.77 12.35 14.65
N THR A 377 -0.87 13.32 14.51
CA THR A 377 -0.97 14.37 13.50
C THR A 377 0.34 14.43 12.72
N GLN A 378 0.25 14.48 11.41
CA GLN A 378 1.39 14.67 10.54
C GLN A 378 1.05 15.71 9.47
N ARG A 379 2.00 16.59 9.20
CA ARG A 379 1.95 17.49 8.04
C ARG A 379 3.21 17.26 7.21
N TYR A 380 3.01 17.10 5.92
CA TYR A 380 4.08 16.99 4.94
C TYR A 380 3.87 18.05 3.86
N PHE A 381 4.90 18.83 3.60
CA PHE A 381 4.92 19.83 2.54
C PHE A 381 6.09 19.57 1.62
N ALA A 382 5.84 19.45 0.32
CA ALA A 382 6.85 19.28 -0.71
C ALA A 382 6.76 20.40 -1.74
N LEU A 383 7.90 20.98 -2.07
CA LEU A 383 8.05 21.92 -3.16
C LEU A 383 8.97 21.32 -4.21
N ASN A 384 8.52 21.25 -5.47
CA ASN A 384 9.34 20.84 -6.59
C ASN A 384 9.35 21.95 -7.65
N THR A 385 10.53 22.20 -8.18
CA THR A 385 10.70 23.10 -9.32
C THR A 385 11.65 22.47 -10.32
N ASN A 386 11.32 22.59 -11.60
CA ASN A 386 12.25 22.23 -12.66
C ASN A 386 12.26 23.25 -13.78
N GLN A 387 13.43 23.45 -14.35
CA GLN A 387 13.73 24.31 -15.48
C GLN A 387 14.24 23.41 -16.61
N LEU A 388 13.56 23.45 -17.75
CA LEU A 388 13.85 22.60 -18.90
C LEU A 388 14.12 23.47 -20.12
N LEU A 389 15.24 23.28 -20.76
CA LEU A 389 15.58 23.87 -22.06
C LEU A 389 15.59 22.76 -23.11
N THR A 390 14.67 22.81 -24.05
CA THR A 390 14.56 21.85 -25.15
C THR A 390 14.96 22.53 -26.46
N TYR A 391 15.77 21.82 -27.25
CA TYR A 391 16.13 22.18 -28.63
C TYR A 391 15.67 21.06 -29.55
N GLU A 392 14.80 21.38 -30.51
CA GLU A 392 14.28 20.44 -31.50
C GLU A 392 14.63 20.91 -32.90
N LYS A 393 15.28 20.07 -33.71
CA LYS A 393 15.70 20.39 -35.08
C LYS A 393 15.52 19.20 -35.99
N THR A 394 14.91 19.45 -37.14
CA THR A 394 14.88 18.49 -38.26
C THR A 394 15.70 19.07 -39.43
N ILE A 395 16.67 18.30 -39.94
CA ILE A 395 17.52 18.64 -41.06
C ILE A 395 17.48 17.48 -42.05
N GLY A 396 16.69 17.64 -43.12
CA GLY A 396 16.43 16.53 -44.04
C GLY A 396 15.79 15.33 -43.32
N ASP A 397 16.42 14.19 -43.39
CA ASP A 397 16.00 12.94 -42.75
C ASP A 397 16.44 12.79 -41.29
N HIS A 398 17.17 13.76 -40.76
CA HIS A 398 17.76 13.76 -39.42
C HIS A 398 16.93 14.61 -38.46
N ARG A 399 16.47 14.02 -37.33
CA ARG A 399 15.79 14.74 -36.26
C ARG A 399 16.61 14.64 -34.98
N PHE A 400 16.80 15.79 -34.35
CA PHE A 400 17.48 15.95 -33.07
C PHE A 400 16.54 16.56 -32.05
N ASP A 401 16.50 15.96 -30.84
CA ASP A 401 15.86 16.52 -29.65
C ASP A 401 16.90 16.52 -28.54
N VAL A 402 17.20 17.71 -28.01
CA VAL A 402 18.16 17.90 -26.92
C VAL A 402 17.45 18.56 -25.77
N LEU A 403 17.51 17.96 -24.59
CA LEU A 403 16.95 18.48 -23.35
C LEU A 403 18.08 18.74 -22.34
N LEU A 404 18.11 19.94 -21.77
CA LEU A 404 18.87 20.27 -20.57
C LEU A 404 17.90 20.60 -19.46
N GLY A 405 18.14 20.07 -18.27
CA GLY A 405 17.23 20.24 -17.13
C GLY A 405 17.97 20.48 -15.83
N HIS A 406 17.34 21.26 -14.98
CA HIS A 406 17.68 21.44 -13.57
C HIS A 406 16.43 21.22 -12.74
N GLU A 407 16.53 20.50 -11.63
CA GLU A 407 15.44 20.18 -10.73
C GLU A 407 15.86 20.39 -9.28
N VAL A 408 14.96 20.97 -8.48
CA VAL A 408 15.11 21.09 -7.04
C VAL A 408 13.84 20.58 -6.37
N LYS A 409 14.01 19.73 -5.37
CA LYS A 409 12.96 19.25 -4.47
C LYS A 409 13.32 19.63 -3.03
N ALA A 410 12.34 20.11 -2.26
CA ALA A 410 12.47 20.38 -0.84
C ALA A 410 11.22 19.88 -0.12
N ASP A 411 11.40 18.99 0.85
CA ASP A 411 10.34 18.41 1.66
C ASP A 411 10.52 18.78 3.13
N LYS A 412 9.40 18.99 3.81
CA LYS A 412 9.35 19.18 5.26
C LYS A 412 8.20 18.34 5.82
N LYS A 413 8.54 17.49 6.78
CA LYS A 413 7.58 16.67 7.52
C LYS A 413 7.59 17.09 9.00
N THR A 414 6.42 17.38 9.55
CA THR A 414 6.22 17.52 10.99
C THR A 414 5.33 16.38 11.48
N TYR A 415 5.67 15.82 12.61
CA TYR A 415 4.97 14.70 13.23
C TYR A 415 4.75 14.99 14.70
N LEU A 416 3.57 14.65 15.20
CA LEU A 416 3.22 14.66 16.62
C LEU A 416 2.32 13.47 16.91
N GLN A 417 2.64 12.73 17.96
CA GLN A 417 1.81 11.66 18.51
C GLN A 417 1.77 11.78 20.03
N ALA A 418 0.62 11.52 20.62
CA ALA A 418 0.48 11.34 22.05
C ALA A 418 -0.37 10.10 22.33
N MET A 419 -0.05 9.41 23.44
CA MET A 419 -0.76 8.22 23.91
C MET A 419 -1.11 8.36 25.39
N LYS A 420 -2.35 8.04 25.72
CA LYS A 420 -2.80 7.90 27.10
C LYS A 420 -3.48 6.55 27.33
N GLU A 421 -3.47 6.15 28.59
CA GLU A 421 -4.16 4.99 29.14
C GLU A 421 -5.07 5.40 30.31
N GLN A 422 -5.82 4.45 30.88
CA GLN A 422 -6.76 4.63 32.00
C GLN A 422 -7.92 5.56 31.63
N PHE A 423 -8.77 5.10 30.70
CA PHE A 423 -9.94 5.82 30.22
C PHE A 423 -11.14 5.63 31.13
N LEU A 424 -11.82 6.73 31.47
CA LEU A 424 -13.01 6.72 32.32
C LEU A 424 -14.27 6.35 31.52
N ILE A 425 -14.44 6.93 30.34
CA ILE A 425 -15.60 6.75 29.47
C ILE A 425 -15.22 5.79 28.33
N PRO A 426 -15.84 4.61 28.24
CA PRO A 426 -15.39 3.52 27.36
C PRO A 426 -15.46 3.79 25.85
N ASP A 427 -16.30 4.71 25.41
CA ASP A 427 -16.55 5.05 24.01
C ASP A 427 -16.01 6.44 23.61
N ASN A 428 -15.31 7.12 24.51
CA ASN A 428 -14.73 8.43 24.25
C ASN A 428 -13.22 8.34 24.01
N PRO A 429 -12.74 8.48 22.74
CA PRO A 429 -11.33 8.34 22.39
C PRO A 429 -10.45 9.56 22.69
N GLU A 430 -11.02 10.65 23.26
CA GLU A 430 -10.30 11.87 23.52
C GLU A 430 -9.23 11.69 24.61
N LEU A 431 -8.02 12.21 24.39
CA LEU A 431 -6.92 12.09 25.36
C LEU A 431 -7.23 12.75 26.72
N SER A 432 -8.15 13.72 26.75
CA SER A 432 -8.63 14.33 28.01
C SER A 432 -9.40 13.35 28.89
N ASN A 433 -9.96 12.27 28.32
CA ASN A 433 -10.65 11.21 29.04
C ASN A 433 -9.70 10.18 29.64
N GLY A 434 -8.42 10.13 29.23
CA GLY A 434 -7.40 9.24 29.78
C GLY A 434 -6.61 9.90 30.92
N ALA A 435 -6.36 9.19 32.03
CA ALA A 435 -5.66 9.70 33.19
C ALA A 435 -4.13 9.61 33.08
N ALA A 436 -3.59 8.52 32.49
CA ALA A 436 -2.16 8.25 32.46
C ALA A 436 -1.53 8.59 31.11
N LEU A 437 -0.66 9.61 31.07
CA LEU A 437 0.19 9.87 29.90
C LEU A 437 1.28 8.80 29.83
N LYS A 438 1.41 8.14 28.68
CA LYS A 438 2.40 7.08 28.41
C LYS A 438 3.46 7.49 27.41
N ASP A 439 3.05 8.23 26.37
CA ASP A 439 3.95 8.70 25.33
C ASP A 439 3.49 10.05 24.79
N ALA A 440 4.44 10.91 24.47
CA ALA A 440 4.23 12.14 23.72
C ALA A 440 5.52 12.45 22.96
N THR A 441 5.46 12.34 21.65
CA THR A 441 6.63 12.54 20.78
C THR A 441 6.32 13.48 19.63
N SER A 442 7.30 14.28 19.24
CA SER A 442 7.22 15.11 18.06
C SER A 442 8.58 15.31 17.42
N TYR A 443 8.59 15.43 16.10
CA TYR A 443 9.82 15.75 15.37
C TYR A 443 9.50 16.48 14.06
N THR A 444 10.53 17.13 13.54
CA THR A 444 10.53 17.70 12.20
C THR A 444 11.69 17.10 11.43
N SER A 445 11.43 16.61 10.21
CA SER A 445 12.46 16.18 9.28
C SER A 445 12.38 16.98 7.98
N GLU A 446 13.53 17.17 7.35
CA GLU A 446 13.67 17.89 6.07
C GLU A 446 14.52 17.08 5.11
N TYR A 447 14.09 17.04 3.85
CA TYR A 447 14.82 16.40 2.77
C TYR A 447 14.94 17.33 1.58
N ARG A 448 16.10 17.34 0.94
CA ARG A 448 16.38 18.14 -0.27
C ARG A 448 17.10 17.29 -1.31
N LEU A 449 16.70 17.49 -2.55
CA LEU A 449 17.34 16.91 -3.72
C LEU A 449 17.57 18.01 -4.75
N GLU A 450 18.76 18.03 -5.36
CA GLU A 450 19.08 18.86 -6.51
C GLU A 450 19.64 17.99 -7.63
N GLY A 451 19.20 18.21 -8.87
CA GLY A 451 19.63 17.41 -10.00
C GLY A 451 19.83 18.24 -11.27
N PHE A 452 20.93 17.96 -11.98
CA PHE A 452 21.22 18.46 -13.32
C PHE A 452 21.18 17.31 -14.30
N PHE A 453 20.48 17.46 -15.42
CA PHE A 453 20.32 16.38 -16.38
C PHE A 453 20.28 16.85 -17.82
N SER A 454 20.68 15.94 -18.71
CA SER A 454 20.62 16.15 -20.14
C SER A 454 20.15 14.88 -20.84
N ARG A 455 19.49 15.04 -21.97
CA ARG A 455 19.10 13.96 -22.88
C ARG A 455 19.30 14.42 -24.32
N ILE A 456 19.81 13.52 -25.16
CA ILE A 456 19.89 13.67 -26.60
C ILE A 456 19.13 12.51 -27.21
N GLN A 457 18.18 12.82 -28.08
CA GLN A 457 17.50 11.84 -28.93
C GLN A 457 17.81 12.18 -30.38
N TYR A 458 18.16 11.16 -31.13
CA TYR A 458 18.44 11.26 -32.55
C TYR A 458 17.60 10.23 -33.29
N ASP A 459 16.96 10.67 -34.35
CA ASP A 459 16.17 9.86 -35.26
C ASP A 459 16.68 10.07 -36.70
N TYR A 460 16.85 8.97 -37.41
CA TYR A 460 17.18 8.96 -38.84
C TYR A 460 16.09 8.22 -39.62
N LYS A 461 15.36 8.95 -40.45
CA LYS A 461 14.32 8.46 -41.37
C LYS A 461 13.17 7.71 -40.65
N ASP A 462 12.87 8.02 -39.40
CA ASP A 462 11.93 7.26 -38.56
C ASP A 462 12.24 5.74 -38.50
N ARG A 463 13.51 5.34 -38.71
CA ARG A 463 13.97 3.95 -38.71
C ARG A 463 14.95 3.64 -37.60
N TYR A 464 15.94 4.51 -37.42
CA TYR A 464 17.02 4.33 -36.45
C TYR A 464 16.94 5.40 -35.40
N TYR A 465 16.78 4.97 -34.16
CA TYR A 465 16.64 5.86 -33.00
C TYR A 465 17.78 5.61 -32.04
N LEU A 466 18.44 6.67 -31.60
CA LEU A 466 19.46 6.66 -30.57
C LEU A 466 19.08 7.62 -29.47
N THR A 467 19.25 7.21 -28.22
CA THR A 467 19.00 8.05 -27.04
C THR A 467 20.19 7.95 -26.10
N GLY A 468 20.70 9.08 -25.66
CA GLY A 468 21.69 9.17 -24.58
C GLY A 468 21.22 10.12 -23.50
N SER A 469 21.46 9.81 -22.25
CA SER A 469 21.18 10.71 -21.12
C SER A 469 22.28 10.67 -20.09
N TYR A 470 22.43 11.78 -19.40
CA TYR A 470 23.29 11.93 -18.23
C TYR A 470 22.57 12.76 -17.18
N ARG A 471 22.68 12.34 -15.92
CA ARG A 471 22.12 13.04 -14.77
C ARG A 471 23.08 12.99 -13.58
N ARG A 472 23.17 14.09 -12.85
CA ARG A 472 23.92 14.23 -11.61
C ARG A 472 23.01 14.78 -10.52
N ASP A 473 22.83 13.99 -9.45
CA ASP A 473 21.94 14.30 -8.34
C ASP A 473 22.71 14.43 -7.03
N ALA A 474 22.30 15.39 -6.18
CA ALA A 474 22.75 15.54 -4.80
C ALA A 474 21.59 15.32 -3.85
N SER A 475 21.79 14.46 -2.84
CA SER A 475 20.81 14.19 -1.77
C SER A 475 21.30 14.70 -0.43
N SER A 476 20.42 15.35 0.33
CA SER A 476 20.70 15.79 1.70
C SER A 476 20.86 14.62 2.69
N ARG A 477 20.49 13.40 2.31
CA ARG A 477 20.64 12.18 3.12
C ARG A 477 22.08 11.72 3.24
N PHE A 478 22.99 12.25 2.42
CA PHE A 478 24.39 11.87 2.44
C PHE A 478 25.29 13.02 2.87
N HIS A 479 26.42 12.66 3.45
CA HIS A 479 27.44 13.63 3.84
C HIS A 479 27.86 14.51 2.62
N PRO A 480 28.21 15.81 2.82
CA PRO A 480 28.60 16.70 1.73
C PRO A 480 29.59 16.10 0.72
N ASP A 481 30.55 15.30 1.18
CA ASP A 481 31.57 14.70 0.34
C ASP A 481 31.05 13.54 -0.55
N ASN A 482 29.93 12.89 -0.15
CA ASN A 482 29.39 11.68 -0.78
C ASN A 482 27.97 11.84 -1.36
N ARG A 483 27.41 13.07 -1.32
CA ARG A 483 26.01 13.32 -1.72
C ARG A 483 25.73 13.28 -3.21
N TRP A 484 26.77 13.47 -4.04
CA TRP A 484 26.61 13.52 -5.49
C TRP A 484 26.69 12.14 -6.14
N GLY A 485 25.61 11.74 -6.83
CA GLY A 485 25.54 10.55 -7.67
C GLY A 485 25.54 10.91 -9.16
N ASN A 486 26.20 10.09 -9.99
CA ASN A 486 26.20 10.23 -11.44
C ASN A 486 25.49 9.03 -12.07
N PHE A 487 24.53 9.30 -12.95
CA PHE A 487 23.69 8.31 -13.60
C PHE A 487 23.64 8.60 -15.10
N TRP A 488 23.60 7.57 -15.92
CA TRP A 488 23.58 7.71 -17.36
C TRP A 488 22.85 6.55 -18.02
N SER A 489 22.37 6.77 -19.24
CA SER A 489 21.81 5.69 -20.05
C SER A 489 22.08 5.90 -21.54
N VAL A 490 22.08 4.79 -22.26
CA VAL A 490 22.06 4.74 -23.71
C VAL A 490 20.95 3.78 -24.16
N GLY A 491 20.30 4.11 -25.26
CA GLY A 491 19.28 3.27 -25.86
C GLY A 491 19.35 3.38 -27.38
N ALA A 492 19.05 2.28 -28.06
CA ALA A 492 18.94 2.22 -29.50
C ALA A 492 17.70 1.44 -29.90
N SER A 493 17.06 1.84 -30.99
CA SER A 493 16.00 1.02 -31.60
C SER A 493 16.05 1.14 -33.12
N TRP A 494 15.65 0.04 -33.75
CA TRP A 494 15.62 -0.12 -35.20
C TRP A 494 14.23 -0.60 -35.62
N ARG A 495 13.55 0.22 -36.41
CA ARG A 495 12.25 -0.07 -36.98
C ARG A 495 12.40 -0.79 -38.32
N ILE A 496 12.56 -2.10 -38.24
CA ILE A 496 12.86 -2.98 -39.39
C ILE A 496 11.72 -2.95 -40.42
N SER A 497 10.46 -2.80 -39.95
CA SER A 497 9.29 -2.71 -40.85
C SER A 497 9.35 -1.54 -41.84
N GLU A 498 10.16 -0.51 -41.58
CA GLU A 498 10.34 0.64 -42.48
C GLU A 498 11.48 0.46 -43.49
N GLU A 499 12.21 -0.65 -43.42
CA GLU A 499 13.27 -0.95 -44.39
C GLU A 499 12.68 -1.34 -45.76
N SER A 500 13.39 -1.04 -46.80
CA SER A 500 12.94 -1.26 -48.18
C SER A 500 12.57 -2.70 -48.48
N PHE A 501 13.16 -3.68 -47.79
CA PHE A 501 12.88 -5.09 -47.95
C PHE A 501 11.65 -5.61 -47.18
N LEU A 502 11.09 -4.86 -46.22
CA LEU A 502 9.88 -5.21 -45.45
C LEU A 502 8.74 -4.23 -45.62
N ARG A 503 9.00 -3.01 -46.04
CA ARG A 503 8.02 -1.91 -46.11
C ARG A 503 6.76 -2.24 -46.91
N ASP A 504 6.91 -3.04 -47.97
CA ASP A 504 5.80 -3.41 -48.84
C ASP A 504 5.14 -4.74 -48.44
N VAL A 505 5.59 -5.38 -47.36
CA VAL A 505 5.03 -6.62 -46.83
C VAL A 505 3.81 -6.32 -45.98
N LYS A 506 2.62 -6.38 -46.56
CA LYS A 506 1.34 -6.05 -45.90
C LYS A 506 1.05 -6.84 -44.64
N ALA A 507 1.68 -8.00 -44.46
CA ALA A 507 1.51 -8.83 -43.26
C ALA A 507 2.23 -8.26 -42.03
N ILE A 508 3.24 -7.40 -42.22
CA ILE A 508 4.07 -6.85 -41.13
C ILE A 508 3.82 -5.36 -41.02
N ASN A 509 3.00 -4.94 -40.08
CA ASN A 509 2.70 -3.54 -39.83
C ASN A 509 3.78 -2.87 -38.96
N THR A 510 4.31 -3.62 -38.02
CA THR A 510 5.36 -3.16 -37.10
C THR A 510 6.33 -4.29 -36.82
N LEU A 511 7.61 -4.01 -36.97
CA LEU A 511 8.69 -4.85 -36.48
C LEU A 511 9.82 -3.93 -36.04
N LYS A 512 10.05 -3.87 -34.70
CA LYS A 512 11.04 -2.97 -34.11
C LYS A 512 11.87 -3.72 -33.08
N LEU A 513 13.17 -3.65 -33.20
CA LEU A 513 14.12 -4.08 -32.19
C LEU A 513 14.47 -2.90 -31.32
N LYS A 514 14.64 -3.14 -30.02
CA LYS A 514 15.10 -2.12 -29.06
C LYS A 514 16.06 -2.73 -28.04
N ALA A 515 17.04 -1.94 -27.62
CA ALA A 515 17.94 -2.27 -26.53
C ALA A 515 18.31 -1.01 -25.75
N SER A 516 18.48 -1.15 -24.45
CA SER A 516 18.95 -0.06 -23.59
C SER A 516 19.81 -0.59 -22.45
N TYR A 517 20.75 0.26 -21.99
CA TYR A 517 21.53 0.05 -20.79
C TYR A 517 21.72 1.36 -20.05
N GLY A 518 21.69 1.31 -18.72
CA GLY A 518 21.94 2.51 -17.93
C GLY A 518 21.93 2.27 -16.43
N THR A 519 22.26 3.33 -15.70
CA THR A 519 22.42 3.33 -14.25
C THR A 519 21.43 4.29 -13.62
N GLN A 520 20.91 3.95 -12.43
CA GLN A 520 19.98 4.75 -11.64
C GLN A 520 20.36 4.65 -10.16
N GLY A 521 19.97 5.63 -9.35
CA GLY A 521 20.26 5.67 -7.92
C GLY A 521 19.03 5.47 -7.05
N ASN A 522 19.26 5.14 -5.77
CA ASN A 522 18.26 5.17 -4.71
C ASN A 522 18.92 5.69 -3.43
N ASP A 523 18.25 6.61 -2.72
CA ASP A 523 18.72 7.20 -1.45
C ASP A 523 17.71 7.02 -0.30
N ALA A 524 16.60 6.35 -0.54
CA ALA A 524 15.44 6.33 0.33
C ALA A 524 15.54 5.27 1.43
N LEU A 525 16.35 5.53 2.46
CA LEU A 525 16.59 4.62 3.58
C LEU A 525 15.61 4.81 4.77
N GLY A 526 14.71 5.80 4.72
CA GLY A 526 13.75 6.08 5.80
C GLY A 526 14.27 7.00 6.92
N ASN A 527 15.55 7.32 6.95
CA ASN A 527 16.17 8.33 7.81
C ASN A 527 16.69 9.46 6.90
N ASP A 528 16.42 10.73 7.23
CA ASP A 528 16.82 11.88 6.42
C ASP A 528 18.21 12.41 6.75
N THR A 529 18.83 11.93 7.84
CA THR A 529 20.19 12.28 8.26
C THR A 529 21.01 11.08 8.74
N PRO A 530 21.07 9.96 7.97
CA PRO A 530 21.68 8.71 8.44
C PRO A 530 23.20 8.79 8.61
N TYR A 531 23.84 9.86 8.14
CA TYR A 531 25.28 10.10 8.27
C TYR A 531 25.67 10.81 9.58
N LEU A 532 24.67 11.30 10.35
CA LEU A 532 24.88 11.97 11.64
C LEU A 532 24.62 11.01 12.81
N ASP A 533 25.42 11.14 13.86
CA ASP A 533 25.12 10.55 15.16
C ASP A 533 23.89 11.23 15.76
N GLN A 534 22.92 10.42 16.25
CA GLN A 534 21.68 10.93 16.85
C GLN A 534 21.56 10.44 18.29
N TYR A 535 20.94 11.27 19.14
CA TYR A 535 20.75 11.01 20.55
C TYR A 535 19.30 11.22 20.93
N THR A 536 18.81 10.41 21.86
CA THR A 536 17.48 10.54 22.44
C THR A 536 17.60 11.01 23.88
N VAL A 537 16.76 11.98 24.26
CA VAL A 537 16.63 12.45 25.64
C VAL A 537 15.77 11.45 26.41
N VAL A 538 16.29 11.00 27.56
CA VAL A 538 15.60 10.05 28.44
C VAL A 538 15.54 10.57 29.86
N PRO A 539 14.47 10.29 30.65
CA PRO A 539 14.44 10.57 32.05
C PRO A 539 15.40 9.62 32.80
N GLN A 540 16.22 10.14 33.67
CA GLN A 540 17.12 9.37 34.52
C GLN A 540 17.06 9.91 35.95
N ASP A 541 16.37 9.20 36.86
CA ASP A 541 16.23 9.53 38.29
C ASP A 541 15.83 10.99 38.57
N GLY A 542 14.88 11.53 37.79
CA GLY A 542 14.43 12.92 37.90
C GLY A 542 15.33 13.95 37.20
N ALA A 543 16.44 13.54 36.58
CA ALA A 543 17.31 14.36 35.76
C ALA A 543 17.14 14.08 34.28
N ILE A 544 17.76 14.92 33.43
CA ILE A 544 17.82 14.73 31.99
C ILE A 544 18.99 13.82 31.65
N GLY A 545 18.74 12.65 31.11
CA GLY A 545 19.73 11.76 30.52
C GLY A 545 19.74 11.84 28.98
N ILE A 546 20.84 11.41 28.37
CA ILE A 546 21.02 11.32 26.93
C ILE A 546 21.44 9.90 26.57
N THR A 547 20.71 9.24 25.68
CA THR A 547 21.08 7.94 25.13
C THR A 547 21.51 8.10 23.69
N TYR A 548 22.61 7.44 23.31
CA TYR A 548 23.07 7.36 21.92
C TYR A 548 22.13 6.44 21.16
N ASP A 549 21.37 6.99 20.22
CA ASP A 549 20.26 6.31 19.54
C ASP A 549 20.62 5.80 18.15
N TRP A 550 21.37 6.59 17.38
CA TRP A 550 21.73 6.27 16.02
C TRP A 550 23.20 6.54 15.74
N ARG A 551 23.90 5.54 15.19
CA ARG A 551 25.29 5.66 14.76
C ARG A 551 25.37 6.17 13.33
N GLY A 552 25.89 7.36 13.14
CA GLY A 552 26.09 7.99 11.85
C GLY A 552 27.16 7.29 11.02
N ASN A 553 26.98 7.31 9.69
CA ASN A 553 27.99 6.83 8.74
C ASN A 553 28.18 7.86 7.63
N LYS A 554 29.32 8.56 7.67
CA LYS A 554 29.69 9.59 6.69
C LYS A 554 30.01 9.03 5.31
N ASP A 555 30.34 7.73 5.22
CA ASP A 555 30.71 7.05 3.98
C ASP A 555 29.49 6.59 3.18
N LEU A 556 28.27 6.77 3.71
CA LEU A 556 27.04 6.44 2.99
C LEU A 556 26.93 7.20 1.68
N THR A 557 26.57 6.47 0.63
CA THR A 557 26.34 6.99 -0.70
C THR A 557 25.15 6.28 -1.38
N TRP A 558 24.91 6.59 -2.63
CA TRP A 558 23.81 6.08 -3.43
C TRP A 558 23.88 4.55 -3.63
N GLU A 559 22.76 3.88 -3.41
CA GLU A 559 22.51 2.55 -3.98
C GLU A 559 22.39 2.68 -5.49
N LYS A 560 23.06 1.82 -6.27
CA LYS A 560 23.15 1.89 -7.74
C LYS A 560 22.48 0.70 -8.39
N SER A 561 21.55 0.96 -9.31
CA SER A 561 20.88 -0.05 -10.12
C SER A 561 21.34 0.03 -11.57
N ASN A 562 21.94 -1.03 -12.08
CA ASN A 562 22.33 -1.19 -13.49
C ASN A 562 21.24 -1.99 -14.19
N ASN A 563 20.67 -1.43 -15.26
CA ASN A 563 19.56 -2.02 -15.97
C ASN A 563 19.92 -2.26 -17.43
N PHE A 564 19.78 -3.49 -17.89
CA PHE A 564 19.85 -3.90 -19.29
C PHE A 564 18.49 -4.37 -19.76
N ASN A 565 18.08 -3.92 -20.96
CA ASN A 565 16.84 -4.33 -21.60
C ASN A 565 17.08 -4.58 -23.07
N ALA A 566 16.47 -5.64 -23.60
CA ALA A 566 16.42 -5.90 -25.04
C ALA A 566 15.03 -6.47 -25.37
N GLY A 567 14.45 -6.03 -26.48
CA GLY A 567 13.09 -6.46 -26.83
C GLY A 567 12.74 -6.27 -28.29
N ILE A 568 11.63 -6.89 -28.65
CA ILE A 568 11.02 -6.84 -29.97
C ILE A 568 9.58 -6.35 -29.80
N GLU A 569 9.19 -5.34 -30.58
CA GLU A 569 7.80 -4.93 -30.79
C GLU A 569 7.37 -5.43 -32.17
N PHE A 570 6.19 -6.03 -32.25
CA PHE A 570 5.65 -6.57 -33.49
C PHE A 570 4.18 -6.24 -33.69
N GLY A 571 3.79 -6.15 -34.96
CA GLY A 571 2.40 -5.99 -35.40
C GLY A 571 2.21 -6.72 -36.73
N PHE A 572 1.22 -7.59 -36.78
CA PHE A 572 0.91 -8.41 -37.95
C PHE A 572 -0.55 -8.27 -38.38
N TRP A 573 -0.77 -8.08 -39.70
CA TRP A 573 -2.09 -8.01 -40.35
C TRP A 573 -3.07 -6.98 -39.76
N ASP A 574 -2.60 -5.98 -39.03
CA ASP A 574 -3.41 -5.08 -38.19
C ASP A 574 -4.31 -5.81 -37.17
N ILE A 575 -4.09 -7.10 -36.95
CA ILE A 575 -4.86 -7.95 -36.06
C ILE A 575 -4.11 -8.25 -34.78
N VAL A 576 -2.85 -8.65 -34.86
CA VAL A 576 -2.03 -9.05 -33.72
C VAL A 576 -0.94 -8.02 -33.51
N SER A 577 -0.81 -7.51 -32.29
CA SER A 577 0.29 -6.66 -31.88
C SER A 577 0.82 -7.09 -30.51
N GLY A 578 2.07 -6.81 -30.25
CA GLY A 578 2.65 -7.15 -28.95
C GLY A 578 4.11 -6.76 -28.81
N ASN A 579 4.64 -7.08 -27.65
CA ASN A 579 6.07 -6.91 -27.36
C ASN A 579 6.58 -8.09 -26.53
N VAL A 580 7.86 -8.39 -26.67
CA VAL A 580 8.59 -9.34 -25.83
C VAL A 580 9.88 -8.67 -25.42
N GLU A 581 10.15 -8.63 -24.11
CA GLU A 581 11.32 -7.99 -23.55
C GLU A 581 12.06 -8.94 -22.59
N TYR A 582 13.39 -8.95 -22.69
CA TYR A 582 14.29 -9.52 -21.70
C TYR A 582 14.94 -8.41 -20.91
N PHE A 583 15.01 -8.57 -19.59
CA PHE A 583 15.64 -7.57 -18.72
C PHE A 583 16.59 -8.19 -17.69
N ILE A 584 17.61 -7.41 -17.33
CA ILE A 584 18.48 -7.64 -16.18
C ILE A 584 18.55 -6.33 -15.40
N LYS A 585 18.21 -6.40 -14.10
CA LYS A 585 18.38 -5.31 -13.13
C LYS A 585 19.32 -5.80 -12.03
N GLU A 586 20.51 -5.23 -11.96
CA GLU A 586 21.49 -5.53 -10.92
C GLU A 586 21.64 -4.32 -10.00
N THR A 587 21.30 -4.48 -8.71
CA THR A 587 21.46 -3.43 -7.71
C THR A 587 22.72 -3.72 -6.88
N LYS A 588 23.62 -2.76 -6.81
CA LYS A 588 24.90 -2.80 -6.09
C LYS A 588 24.91 -1.75 -4.98
N ASP A 589 25.78 -1.95 -4.01
CA ASP A 589 25.95 -1.04 -2.89
C ASP A 589 24.61 -0.79 -2.17
N LEU A 590 23.86 -1.88 -1.91
CA LEU A 590 22.55 -1.82 -1.27
C LEU A 590 22.63 -1.02 0.04
N LEU A 591 21.73 -0.08 0.20
CA LEU A 591 21.52 0.62 1.46
C LEU A 591 20.89 -0.37 2.46
N TYR A 592 21.61 -0.66 3.54
CA TYR A 592 21.25 -1.72 4.46
C TYR A 592 21.53 -1.35 5.92
N TYR A 593 20.65 -1.78 6.82
CA TYR A 593 20.81 -1.65 8.26
C TYR A 593 21.63 -2.82 8.81
N LYS A 594 22.86 -2.56 9.19
CA LYS A 594 23.76 -3.54 9.78
C LYS A 594 23.58 -3.62 11.29
N SER A 595 23.24 -4.81 11.79
CA SER A 595 23.36 -5.10 13.22
C SER A 595 24.83 -5.24 13.60
N MET A 596 25.19 -4.60 14.71
CA MET A 596 26.51 -4.69 15.32
C MET A 596 26.42 -5.57 16.57
N PRO A 597 27.48 -6.33 16.92
CA PRO A 597 27.49 -7.09 18.16
C PRO A 597 27.43 -6.10 19.36
N PRO A 598 26.80 -6.49 20.48
CA PRO A 598 26.72 -5.66 21.67
C PRO A 598 28.08 -5.17 22.19
N SER A 599 29.14 -5.97 21.99
CA SER A 599 30.53 -5.63 22.32
C SER A 599 31.11 -4.46 21.52
N ALA A 600 30.48 -4.08 20.40
CA ALA A 600 30.87 -2.89 19.62
C ALA A 600 30.34 -1.58 20.20
N GLY A 601 29.59 -1.65 21.32
CA GLY A 601 28.92 -0.51 21.96
C GLY A 601 27.56 -0.19 21.32
N LEU A 602 26.82 0.69 21.95
CA LEU A 602 25.54 1.20 21.45
C LEU A 602 25.77 2.39 20.50
N PRO A 603 24.87 2.60 19.54
CA PRO A 603 23.77 1.75 19.11
C PRO A 603 24.28 0.55 18.32
N ASN A 604 23.50 -0.52 18.36
CA ASN A 604 23.82 -1.79 17.71
C ASN A 604 23.43 -1.86 16.22
N ILE A 605 23.03 -0.74 15.61
CA ILE A 605 22.62 -0.63 14.22
C ILE A 605 23.38 0.54 13.56
N ILE A 606 23.88 0.30 12.36
CA ILE A 606 24.50 1.32 11.49
C ILE A 606 24.03 1.12 10.06
N ALA A 607 23.74 2.22 9.34
CA ALA A 607 23.47 2.16 7.91
C ALA A 607 24.77 2.03 7.10
N VAL A 608 24.80 1.17 6.10
CA VAL A 608 25.97 0.94 5.25
C VAL A 608 25.54 0.70 3.80
N ASN A 609 26.47 0.90 2.85
CA ASN A 609 26.36 0.40 1.49
C ASN A 609 27.07 -0.95 1.42
N ASP A 610 26.30 -2.03 1.27
CA ASP A 610 26.86 -3.38 1.17
C ASP A 610 25.86 -4.30 0.46
N MET A 611 26.31 -5.49 0.05
CA MET A 611 25.49 -6.48 -0.64
C MET A 611 25.15 -6.07 -2.09
N SER A 612 24.66 -7.04 -2.84
CA SER A 612 24.17 -6.84 -4.21
C SER A 612 23.06 -7.84 -4.51
N MET A 613 22.11 -7.43 -5.34
CA MET A 613 21.05 -8.32 -5.81
C MET A 613 20.80 -8.16 -7.31
N LYS A 614 20.22 -9.19 -7.92
CA LYS A 614 19.93 -9.25 -9.34
C LYS A 614 18.51 -9.74 -9.59
N ASN A 615 17.79 -9.04 -10.43
CA ASN A 615 16.55 -9.49 -11.03
C ASN A 615 16.78 -9.70 -12.54
N SER A 616 16.38 -10.84 -13.06
CA SER A 616 16.41 -11.09 -14.50
C SER A 616 15.18 -11.84 -14.95
N GLY A 617 14.63 -11.48 -16.10
CA GLY A 617 13.37 -12.08 -16.53
C GLY A 617 12.93 -11.71 -17.93
N ILE A 618 11.77 -12.24 -18.30
CA ILE A 618 11.11 -11.99 -19.58
C ILE A 618 9.72 -11.45 -19.29
N GLU A 619 9.34 -10.42 -20.04
CA GLU A 619 7.99 -9.85 -20.10
C GLU A 619 7.46 -10.01 -21.51
N ALA A 620 6.21 -10.42 -21.66
CA ALA A 620 5.53 -10.48 -22.94
C ALA A 620 4.11 -9.95 -22.83
N GLU A 621 3.69 -9.20 -23.83
CA GLU A 621 2.34 -8.69 -23.98
C GLU A 621 1.88 -8.91 -25.43
N VAL A 622 0.65 -9.38 -25.59
CA VAL A 622 0.03 -9.60 -26.89
C VAL A 622 -1.40 -9.08 -26.86
N GLU A 623 -1.77 -8.32 -27.86
CA GLU A 623 -3.15 -7.91 -28.14
C GLU A 623 -3.61 -8.48 -29.47
N VAL A 624 -4.81 -9.04 -29.50
CA VAL A 624 -5.47 -9.56 -30.70
C VAL A 624 -6.80 -8.85 -30.89
N LYS A 625 -6.99 -8.19 -32.03
CA LYS A 625 -8.26 -7.61 -32.47
C LYS A 625 -9.11 -8.69 -33.13
N ILE A 626 -9.97 -9.34 -32.33
CA ILE A 626 -10.81 -10.46 -32.84
C ILE A 626 -11.89 -9.94 -33.78
N ILE A 627 -12.53 -8.83 -33.44
CA ILE A 627 -13.52 -8.15 -34.27
C ILE A 627 -13.17 -6.66 -34.28
N ASN A 628 -13.05 -6.10 -35.49
CA ASN A 628 -12.81 -4.67 -35.67
C ASN A 628 -13.67 -4.15 -36.83
N THR A 629 -14.95 -3.94 -36.55
CA THR A 629 -15.91 -3.34 -37.48
C THR A 629 -16.34 -1.96 -36.98
N ASN A 630 -17.08 -1.21 -37.81
CA ASN A 630 -17.62 0.09 -37.39
C ASN A 630 -18.58 -0.01 -36.19
N ASN A 631 -19.27 -1.14 -36.04
CA ASN A 631 -20.31 -1.34 -35.03
C ASN A 631 -19.84 -2.17 -33.83
N ILE A 632 -18.85 -3.06 -34.01
CA ILE A 632 -18.37 -3.97 -32.97
C ILE A 632 -16.84 -3.94 -32.96
N LYS A 633 -16.27 -3.68 -31.81
CA LYS A 633 -14.83 -3.79 -31.54
C LYS A 633 -14.63 -4.76 -30.39
N TRP A 634 -13.89 -5.82 -30.65
CA TRP A 634 -13.54 -6.79 -29.63
C TRP A 634 -12.05 -7.12 -29.69
N ASN A 635 -11.33 -6.68 -28.68
CA ASN A 635 -9.90 -6.93 -28.51
C ASN A 635 -9.70 -7.85 -27.31
N VAL A 636 -8.74 -8.75 -27.41
CA VAL A 636 -8.26 -9.58 -26.29
C VAL A 636 -6.78 -9.31 -26.11
N SER A 637 -6.39 -8.97 -24.88
CA SER A 637 -5.01 -8.77 -24.49
C SER A 637 -4.60 -9.74 -23.39
N ALA A 638 -3.35 -10.19 -23.45
CA ALA A 638 -2.73 -11.02 -22.43
C ALA A 638 -1.32 -10.53 -22.17
N ASN A 639 -0.90 -10.57 -20.91
CA ASN A 639 0.48 -10.30 -20.51
C ASN A 639 1.00 -11.39 -19.58
N ILE A 640 2.30 -11.62 -19.64
CA ILE A 640 3.01 -12.56 -18.77
C ILE A 640 4.36 -11.98 -18.38
N THR A 641 4.70 -12.13 -17.11
CA THR A 641 6.02 -11.78 -16.59
C THR A 641 6.57 -12.96 -15.80
N LYS A 642 7.79 -13.38 -16.12
CA LYS A 642 8.54 -14.37 -15.34
C LYS A 642 9.91 -13.81 -15.03
N TYR A 643 10.26 -13.76 -13.74
CA TYR A 643 11.58 -13.29 -13.33
C TYR A 643 12.14 -14.12 -12.18
N LYS A 644 13.47 -14.03 -12.01
CA LYS A 644 14.23 -14.59 -10.91
C LYS A 644 14.87 -13.45 -10.13
N ASN A 645 14.77 -13.50 -8.80
CA ASN A 645 15.45 -12.59 -7.87
C ASN A 645 16.54 -13.36 -7.13
N GLU A 646 17.75 -12.82 -7.08
CA GLU A 646 18.91 -13.43 -6.44
C GLU A 646 19.72 -12.38 -5.69
N VAL A 647 20.17 -12.71 -4.48
CA VAL A 647 21.23 -11.97 -3.80
C VAL A 647 22.58 -12.47 -4.35
N THR A 648 23.30 -11.60 -5.04
CA THR A 648 24.53 -11.97 -5.75
C THR A 648 25.82 -11.76 -4.94
N LYS A 649 25.75 -10.85 -3.94
CA LYS A 649 26.82 -10.63 -2.98
C LYS A 649 26.23 -10.57 -1.59
N LEU A 650 26.60 -11.52 -0.73
CA LEU A 650 26.36 -11.51 0.71
C LEU A 650 27.60 -10.96 1.43
N ARG A 651 27.40 -10.48 2.63
CA ARG A 651 28.49 -10.17 3.55
C ARG A 651 29.27 -11.42 3.93
N GLU A 652 30.57 -11.26 4.15
CA GLU A 652 31.43 -12.35 4.64
C GLU A 652 30.88 -12.97 5.94
N HIS A 653 30.39 -12.15 6.87
CA HIS A 653 29.81 -12.61 8.12
C HIS A 653 28.53 -13.45 7.96
N ILE A 654 27.63 -13.06 7.04
CA ILE A 654 26.38 -13.83 6.79
C ILE A 654 26.70 -15.10 6.00
N ARG A 655 27.71 -15.05 5.15
CA ARG A 655 28.19 -16.20 4.39
C ARG A 655 28.79 -17.29 5.30
N ALA A 656 29.50 -16.88 6.34
CA ALA A 656 30.06 -17.80 7.34
C ALA A 656 29.02 -18.44 8.28
N MET A 657 27.80 -17.87 8.40
CA MET A 657 26.70 -18.47 9.18
C MET A 657 25.84 -19.44 8.37
N GLY A 658 26.00 -19.50 7.06
CA GLY A 658 25.21 -20.35 6.14
C GLY A 658 25.95 -21.59 5.65
N GLU A 659 27.17 -21.80 6.08
CA GLU A 659 27.94 -23.05 5.98
C GLU A 659 27.85 -23.75 7.36
#